data_0582b09922cecb4d3410c57d4d3f0ee4
#
_entry.id   0582b09922cecb4d3410c57d4d3f0ee4
#
_cell.length_a   1.000
_cell.length_b   1.000
_cell.length_c   1.000
_cell.angle_alpha   90.00
_cell.angle_beta   90.00
_cell.angle_gamma   90.00
#
_symmetry.space_group_name_H-M   'P 1'
#
loop_
_entity.id
_entity.type
_entity.pdbx_description
1 polymer ?
#
loop_
_entity_poly.entity_id
_entity_poly.type
_entity_poly.pdbx_seq_one_letter_code
_entity_poly.pdbx_strand_id
1 'polypeptide(L)'
;MESRQRWYGFHGAALALLLASLPSGSRASVFREQIEADWMTQDRLRVADSPVTREQDAAGACDGVQDGQWGFHTEHEDRPWWQVDLGEVRTLDRLVVYNRTDFAQRAARLVVLISDEGEDFRQVYAHDGATFLGHADGKPLAIALQGVPARFIRLQLPGRDYFHLDEVKVYPPGNGVNIALGKPCTQSSVSQWSRRHGQVDARTSADLVLQRGTRLAHQLRQMGIDVAPWEKFANRRNEATDLQMRWAVRQMALSNPLLDFDSILFVKRAPGTLPHISDQYYGWWSRPGGGICILEDFKGPSPRVRCLTEGWPQGNFLRPDLSYDGKRVLFAFCRHDPHVSEMEKVDKTKLPEDAFYQIYEMNVDGTGVRQLTRGRYDDFDARYLPSGEIVFLSTRKGTFLQCTTANTAETLTQTLPDSYVRCGGDNKRPCAVYTLHTMDANGGNIRPISAFETFEYTPSVAEDGRILYTRWDYIDRFNGHFFSLWSVNQDGTNPQLVYGNYTVKPQAVCEARSIPDSTKIIFTAAAHHSIEGGTLALLDRSRGEEGEAPLTRLTPEVPFPETEAWHDTYYASPYPLSEDFYLTGWSTRKLPPHAGSGQIKDDRNPVNAMGIYLCDRFGNLELLHRDEAISSMYPIPLRPRRKPPVQASEVDWNGAQEGDLVVQDVYQGLAGVARGTVKRLRIVAVPPKVQPHMNQPCIGVSAEDPGKYVLGTVPVASDGSAYVRIPSGVPVFFQALDDKGMSLQTMRSLTYVLPGQTLSCVGCHEPRDQAPPTARALVAMRQGPSKLTRGPEGSWPLRFDKLVQPVLNRSCTDCHNPGGADVKAARFDLTGPNAYRNLMAFGDKDIERLAFEKDKSEVGQGVARQSKLLALLQDDAGHNAVRLDEDGIERLVTWMDTYAHSQGHFSLAQEQQLLALRDQYSHLLEE
;
A
#
# COMPACT_ATOMS: atom_id res chain seq x y z
N MET A 1 16.40 19.50 -36.07
CA MET A 1 16.23 18.60 -34.90
C MET A 1 15.77 17.20 -35.31
N GLU A 2 15.89 16.84 -36.57
CA GLU A 2 15.37 15.55 -37.12
C GLU A 2 16.39 14.43 -37.27
N SER A 3 17.62 14.58 -36.86
CA SER A 3 18.67 13.60 -37.19
C SER A 3 19.14 12.68 -36.02
N ARG A 4 18.61 12.80 -34.84
CA ARG A 4 19.01 11.94 -33.68
C ARG A 4 18.09 10.82 -33.28
N GLN A 5 16.85 10.77 -33.75
CA GLN A 5 15.87 9.71 -33.39
C GLN A 5 15.97 8.41 -34.23
N ARG A 6 16.73 8.41 -35.35
CA ARG A 6 16.85 7.21 -36.20
C ARG A 6 17.93 6.21 -35.78
N TRP A 7 18.78 6.51 -34.78
CA TRP A 7 19.96 5.68 -34.48
C TRP A 7 19.74 4.62 -33.37
N TYR A 8 18.78 4.77 -32.51
CA TYR A 8 18.61 3.84 -31.37
C TYR A 8 17.80 2.57 -31.70
N GLY A 9 16.92 2.59 -32.68
CA GLY A 9 16.13 1.41 -33.08
C GLY A 9 16.89 0.35 -33.90
N PHE A 10 17.95 0.74 -34.59
CA PHE A 10 18.68 -0.17 -35.46
C PHE A 10 19.78 -0.96 -34.75
N HIS A 11 20.34 -0.46 -33.65
CA HIS A 11 21.44 -1.13 -32.98
C HIS A 11 20.99 -2.26 -32.05
N GLY A 12 19.85 -2.17 -31.40
CA GLY A 12 19.32 -3.21 -30.55
C GLY A 12 18.86 -4.46 -31.32
N ALA A 13 18.17 -4.24 -32.43
CA ALA A 13 17.75 -5.34 -33.31
C ALA A 13 18.95 -6.01 -34.03
N ALA A 14 19.97 -5.24 -34.39
CA ALA A 14 21.18 -5.78 -34.99
C ALA A 14 22.02 -6.60 -33.98
N LEU A 15 22.10 -6.21 -32.72
CA LEU A 15 22.81 -6.94 -31.69
C LEU A 15 22.08 -8.25 -31.31
N ALA A 16 20.74 -8.23 -31.22
CA ALA A 16 19.94 -9.42 -30.96
C ALA A 16 20.00 -10.43 -32.14
N LEU A 17 20.01 -9.95 -33.39
CA LEU A 17 20.21 -10.77 -34.57
C LEU A 17 21.64 -11.32 -34.68
N LEU A 18 22.66 -10.55 -34.29
CA LEU A 18 24.05 -11.01 -34.20
C LEU A 18 24.23 -12.11 -33.15
N LEU A 19 23.65 -11.99 -31.97
CA LEU A 19 23.68 -13.02 -30.92
C LEU A 19 22.94 -14.28 -31.35
N ALA A 20 21.81 -14.16 -32.07
CA ALA A 20 21.08 -15.30 -32.62
C ALA A 20 21.84 -16.10 -33.67
N SER A 21 22.78 -15.48 -34.37
CA SER A 21 23.58 -16.10 -35.44
C SER A 21 24.90 -16.71 -34.95
N LEU A 22 25.29 -16.55 -33.69
CA LEU A 22 26.55 -17.10 -33.17
C LEU A 22 26.47 -18.62 -32.96
N PRO A 23 27.58 -19.37 -33.18
CA PRO A 23 27.70 -20.78 -32.81
C PRO A 23 27.44 -20.98 -31.32
N SER A 24 26.93 -22.15 -30.93
CA SER A 24 26.55 -22.44 -29.52
C SER A 24 27.69 -22.23 -28.51
N GLY A 25 28.93 -22.53 -28.88
CA GLY A 25 30.11 -22.27 -28.02
C GLY A 25 30.42 -20.82 -27.75
N SER A 26 30.17 -19.93 -28.73
CA SER A 26 30.37 -18.48 -28.56
C SER A 26 29.21 -17.83 -27.76
N ARG A 27 27.98 -18.34 -27.86
CA ARG A 27 26.85 -17.89 -27.03
C ARG A 27 27.06 -18.24 -25.55
N ALA A 28 27.57 -19.43 -25.25
CA ALA A 28 27.88 -19.84 -23.88
C ALA A 28 28.95 -18.92 -23.24
N SER A 29 29.96 -18.51 -24.00
CA SER A 29 30.97 -17.55 -23.54
C SER A 29 30.36 -16.18 -23.23
N VAL A 30 29.50 -15.65 -24.14
CA VAL A 30 28.84 -14.35 -23.96
C VAL A 30 27.91 -14.36 -22.75
N PHE A 31 27.13 -15.41 -22.55
CA PHE A 31 26.22 -15.49 -21.38
C PHE A 31 27.01 -15.63 -20.07
N ARG A 32 28.13 -16.37 -20.08
CA ARG A 32 29.01 -16.45 -18.93
C ARG A 32 29.58 -15.07 -18.55
N GLU A 33 30.06 -14.30 -19.52
CA GLU A 33 30.55 -12.94 -19.32
C GLU A 33 29.47 -12.02 -18.78
N GLN A 34 28.23 -12.17 -19.27
CA GLN A 34 27.06 -11.40 -18.77
C GLN A 34 26.77 -11.70 -17.30
N ILE A 35 26.81 -12.99 -16.89
CA ILE A 35 26.61 -13.38 -15.48
C ILE A 35 27.71 -12.80 -14.60
N GLU A 36 28.98 -12.90 -15.01
CA GLU A 36 30.12 -12.40 -14.24
C GLU A 36 30.05 -10.87 -14.11
N ALA A 37 29.68 -10.14 -15.16
CA ALA A 37 29.48 -8.70 -15.14
C ALA A 37 28.27 -8.29 -14.25
N ASP A 38 27.22 -9.12 -14.25
CA ASP A 38 26.06 -8.91 -13.41
C ASP A 38 26.42 -9.04 -11.91
N TRP A 39 27.18 -10.04 -11.51
CA TRP A 39 27.66 -10.17 -10.13
C TRP A 39 28.52 -8.98 -9.69
N MET A 40 29.39 -8.46 -10.56
CA MET A 40 30.15 -7.24 -10.26
C MET A 40 29.25 -6.02 -10.10
N THR A 41 28.18 -5.96 -10.88
CA THR A 41 27.18 -4.88 -10.76
C THR A 41 26.38 -5.00 -9.46
N GLN A 42 25.96 -6.23 -9.08
CA GLN A 42 25.30 -6.49 -7.80
C GLN A 42 26.17 -6.04 -6.62
N ASP A 43 27.46 -6.38 -6.62
CA ASP A 43 28.37 -5.97 -5.54
C ASP A 43 28.46 -4.46 -5.42
N ARG A 44 28.68 -3.78 -6.56
CA ARG A 44 28.77 -2.33 -6.56
C ARG A 44 27.50 -1.66 -6.02
N LEU A 45 26.32 -2.10 -6.48
CA LEU A 45 25.04 -1.51 -6.08
C LEU A 45 24.68 -1.86 -4.63
N ARG A 46 24.91 -3.11 -4.20
CA ARG A 46 24.60 -3.54 -2.83
C ARG A 46 25.55 -2.96 -1.77
N VAL A 47 26.79 -2.68 -2.10
CA VAL A 47 27.74 -2.01 -1.19
C VAL A 47 27.45 -0.52 -1.09
N ALA A 48 27.14 0.12 -2.22
CA ALA A 48 26.81 1.55 -2.25
C ALA A 48 25.50 1.88 -1.49
N ASP A 49 24.53 0.97 -1.53
CA ASP A 49 23.13 1.23 -1.18
C ASP A 49 22.59 0.38 -0.03
N SER A 50 23.42 -0.36 0.70
CA SER A 50 22.92 -1.04 1.90
C SER A 50 22.36 -0.02 2.87
N PRO A 51 21.10 -0.15 3.31
CA PRO A 51 20.55 0.75 4.32
C PRO A 51 21.46 0.76 5.55
N VAL A 52 21.67 1.93 6.12
CA VAL A 52 22.33 2.04 7.41
C VAL A 52 21.47 1.34 8.44
N THR A 53 22.00 0.37 9.18
CA THR A 53 21.25 -0.24 10.28
C THR A 53 21.23 0.65 11.51
N ARG A 54 20.33 0.38 12.48
CA ARG A 54 20.28 1.09 13.75
C ARG A 54 21.62 1.01 14.49
N GLU A 55 22.26 -0.15 14.43
CA GLU A 55 23.55 -0.41 15.07
C GLU A 55 24.68 0.33 14.36
N GLN A 56 24.65 0.39 13.03
CA GLN A 56 25.69 1.08 12.25
C GLN A 56 25.68 2.59 12.43
N ASP A 57 24.49 3.19 12.55
CA ASP A 57 24.36 4.63 12.83
C ASP A 57 24.65 4.92 14.29
N ALA A 58 24.04 4.15 15.22
CA ALA A 58 24.23 4.34 16.64
C ALA A 58 25.69 4.24 17.12
N ALA A 59 26.52 3.46 16.42
CA ALA A 59 27.93 3.26 16.74
C ALA A 59 28.75 4.57 16.73
N GLY A 60 28.33 5.56 15.92
CA GLY A 60 29.04 6.84 15.84
C GLY A 60 29.00 7.67 17.11
N ALA A 61 28.03 7.45 18.03
CA ALA A 61 28.03 8.14 19.32
C ALA A 61 28.91 7.47 20.39
N CYS A 62 29.65 6.43 20.05
CA CYS A 62 30.64 5.79 20.92
C CYS A 62 31.90 5.32 20.15
N ASP A 63 32.23 5.94 19.04
CA ASP A 63 33.39 5.62 18.20
C ASP A 63 34.65 6.43 18.57
N GLY A 64 34.52 7.40 19.44
CA GLY A 64 35.58 8.26 19.92
C GLY A 64 35.75 9.54 19.12
N VAL A 65 35.01 9.76 18.06
CA VAL A 65 35.04 10.98 17.26
C VAL A 65 34.22 12.07 17.93
N GLN A 66 34.73 13.29 17.97
CA GLN A 66 34.09 14.47 18.55
C GLN A 66 34.36 15.63 17.60
N ASP A 67 33.49 15.80 16.64
CA ASP A 67 33.64 16.80 15.57
C ASP A 67 32.50 17.83 15.54
N GLY A 68 31.54 17.72 16.46
CA GLY A 68 30.36 18.57 16.54
C GLY A 68 29.28 18.25 15.52
N GLN A 69 29.44 17.15 14.79
CA GLN A 69 28.42 16.59 13.90
C GLN A 69 27.52 15.64 14.71
N TRP A 70 26.79 14.79 14.04
CA TRP A 70 25.99 13.75 14.72
C TRP A 70 26.65 12.39 14.56
N GLY A 71 26.82 11.69 15.65
CA GLY A 71 27.24 10.29 15.70
C GLY A 71 26.09 9.33 15.45
N PHE A 72 24.82 9.79 15.57
CA PHE A 72 23.62 9.06 15.18
C PHE A 72 22.45 10.03 14.91
N HIS A 73 21.41 9.58 14.21
CA HIS A 73 20.25 10.39 13.91
C HIS A 73 18.98 9.54 13.81
N THR A 74 17.98 9.75 14.68
CA THR A 74 16.68 9.07 14.63
C THR A 74 15.71 9.78 13.67
N GLU A 75 14.57 9.15 13.37
CA GLU A 75 13.42 9.80 12.76
C GLU A 75 12.76 10.81 13.72
N HIS A 76 11.80 11.58 13.18
CA HIS A 76 10.93 12.46 13.97
C HIS A 76 9.81 11.63 14.60
N GLU A 77 10.07 11.05 15.76
CA GLU A 77 9.21 10.09 16.43
C GLU A 77 8.95 10.42 17.90
N ASP A 78 8.00 9.72 18.51
CA ASP A 78 7.70 9.89 19.93
C ASP A 78 8.76 9.20 20.80
N ARG A 79 9.33 9.95 21.75
CA ARG A 79 10.34 9.48 22.69
C ARG A 79 11.52 8.76 22.04
N PRO A 80 12.21 9.35 21.05
CA PRO A 80 13.35 8.72 20.39
C PRO A 80 14.49 8.48 21.37
N TRP A 81 15.25 7.38 21.14
CA TRP A 81 16.31 6.97 22.05
C TRP A 81 17.54 6.42 21.33
N TRP A 82 18.67 6.51 22.02
CA TRP A 82 19.94 5.85 21.73
C TRP A 82 20.38 5.03 22.93
N GLN A 83 21.06 3.88 22.74
CA GLN A 83 21.44 2.95 23.78
C GLN A 83 22.79 2.30 23.48
N VAL A 84 23.60 2.10 24.57
CA VAL A 84 24.83 1.31 24.54
C VAL A 84 24.70 0.10 25.47
N ASP A 85 25.26 -1.06 25.03
CA ASP A 85 25.45 -2.28 25.84
C ASP A 85 26.92 -2.39 26.29
N LEU A 86 27.22 -2.25 27.55
CA LEU A 86 28.58 -2.38 28.10
C LEU A 86 29.08 -3.82 28.12
N GLY A 87 28.20 -4.81 27.82
CA GLY A 87 28.50 -6.25 27.77
C GLY A 87 28.30 -6.98 29.10
N GLU A 88 28.48 -6.31 30.22
CA GLU A 88 28.23 -6.81 31.58
C GLU A 88 27.84 -5.68 32.52
N VAL A 89 27.26 -5.99 33.67
CA VAL A 89 26.91 -4.99 34.69
C VAL A 89 28.19 -4.36 35.22
N ARG A 90 28.30 -3.05 35.09
CA ARG A 90 29.43 -2.23 35.58
C ARG A 90 28.95 -1.18 36.56
N THR A 91 29.80 -0.87 37.56
CA THR A 91 29.58 0.27 38.45
C THR A 91 29.94 1.55 37.68
N LEU A 92 29.01 2.50 37.60
CA LEU A 92 29.13 3.72 36.78
C LEU A 92 29.32 4.95 37.69
N ASP A 93 30.34 5.73 37.42
CA ASP A 93 30.65 6.97 38.16
C ASP A 93 30.06 8.20 37.48
N ARG A 94 30.32 8.33 36.17
CA ARG A 94 29.83 9.47 35.40
C ARG A 94 29.61 9.12 33.92
N LEU A 95 28.70 9.89 33.32
CA LEU A 95 28.42 9.95 31.88
C LEU A 95 28.82 11.32 31.34
N VAL A 96 29.44 11.38 30.16
CA VAL A 96 29.79 12.65 29.52
C VAL A 96 29.21 12.63 28.13
N VAL A 97 28.34 13.60 27.83
CA VAL A 97 27.59 13.67 26.56
C VAL A 97 28.02 14.89 25.76
N TYR A 98 28.50 14.66 24.55
CA TYR A 98 28.80 15.70 23.56
C TYR A 98 27.60 15.82 22.61
N ASN A 99 27.12 17.04 22.43
CA ASN A 99 25.99 17.32 21.60
C ASN A 99 26.46 17.79 20.20
N ARG A 100 25.63 17.59 19.23
CA ARG A 100 25.75 18.20 17.92
C ARG A 100 25.75 19.73 18.03
N THR A 101 26.58 20.41 17.25
CA THR A 101 26.67 21.87 17.27
C THR A 101 25.39 22.53 16.75
N ASP A 102 24.85 22.04 15.62
CA ASP A 102 23.61 22.52 15.03
C ASP A 102 22.41 21.82 15.69
N PHE A 103 21.32 22.52 15.95
CA PHE A 103 20.11 22.01 16.58
C PHE A 103 20.30 21.43 17.98
N ALA A 104 21.33 21.87 18.70
CA ALA A 104 21.66 21.38 20.03
C ALA A 104 20.50 21.46 21.06
N GLN A 105 19.57 22.39 20.87
CA GLN A 105 18.40 22.58 21.74
C GLN A 105 17.47 21.35 21.77
N ARG A 106 17.52 20.45 20.79
CA ARG A 106 16.70 19.24 20.79
C ARG A 106 17.04 18.30 21.94
N ALA A 107 18.31 18.20 22.33
CA ALA A 107 18.76 17.38 23.45
C ALA A 107 18.62 18.06 24.83
N ALA A 108 18.10 19.30 24.91
CA ALA A 108 18.06 20.08 26.15
C ALA A 108 17.22 19.46 27.29
N ARG A 109 16.32 18.50 26.97
CA ARG A 109 15.50 17.79 27.99
C ARG A 109 15.76 16.28 28.00
N LEU A 110 16.92 15.83 27.55
CA LEU A 110 17.23 14.40 27.53
C LEU A 110 17.12 13.77 28.92
N VAL A 111 16.72 12.51 28.96
CA VAL A 111 16.73 11.67 30.14
C VAL A 111 17.73 10.54 29.98
N VAL A 112 18.35 10.09 31.09
CA VAL A 112 19.20 8.92 31.11
C VAL A 112 18.48 7.81 31.85
N LEU A 113 18.40 6.67 31.24
CA LEU A 113 17.80 5.46 31.78
C LEU A 113 18.86 4.35 31.79
N ILE A 114 18.76 3.45 32.74
CA ILE A 114 19.68 2.32 32.87
C ILE A 114 18.93 1.02 33.10
N SER A 115 19.54 -0.08 32.68
CA SER A 115 19.03 -1.44 32.88
C SER A 115 20.18 -2.44 33.03
N ASP A 116 19.94 -3.54 33.73
CA ASP A 116 20.89 -4.65 33.85
C ASP A 116 20.66 -5.71 32.74
N GLU A 117 19.42 -5.84 32.26
CA GLU A 117 19.02 -6.86 31.29
C GLU A 117 18.58 -6.30 29.91
N GLY A 118 18.36 -4.96 29.81
CA GLY A 118 18.02 -4.27 28.55
C GLY A 118 16.51 -4.19 28.26
N GLU A 119 15.66 -4.67 29.15
CA GLU A 119 14.21 -4.66 29.03
C GLU A 119 13.59 -3.61 29.98
N ASP A 120 13.75 -3.74 31.27
CA ASP A 120 13.23 -2.80 32.25
C ASP A 120 14.22 -1.66 32.52
N PHE A 121 13.82 -0.45 32.16
CA PHE A 121 14.63 0.74 32.29
C PHE A 121 14.14 1.64 33.41
N ARG A 122 15.06 2.03 34.32
CA ARG A 122 14.83 3.04 35.35
C ARG A 122 15.55 4.34 35.06
N GLN A 123 14.87 5.46 35.22
CA GLN A 123 15.47 6.79 35.05
C GLN A 123 16.40 7.14 36.20
N VAL A 124 17.62 7.61 35.88
CA VAL A 124 18.64 8.04 36.83
C VAL A 124 18.96 9.53 36.69
N TYR A 125 18.62 10.14 35.58
CA TYR A 125 18.86 11.57 35.34
C TYR A 125 17.80 12.17 34.39
N ALA A 126 17.49 13.45 34.58
CA ALA A 126 16.75 14.28 33.65
C ALA A 126 17.43 15.63 33.53
N HIS A 127 17.72 16.09 32.33
CA HIS A 127 18.33 17.37 32.07
C HIS A 127 17.32 18.50 32.20
N ASP A 128 17.78 19.65 32.70
CA ASP A 128 16.96 20.78 33.18
C ASP A 128 16.38 21.68 32.07
N GLY A 129 16.69 21.40 30.83
CA GLY A 129 16.25 22.20 29.67
C GLY A 129 17.30 23.19 29.16
N ALA A 130 18.47 23.26 29.79
CA ALA A 130 19.55 24.10 29.27
C ALA A 130 20.20 23.46 28.03
N THR A 131 20.54 24.27 27.06
CA THR A 131 21.28 23.78 25.88
C THR A 131 22.75 23.58 26.23
N PHE A 132 23.31 22.43 25.90
CA PHE A 132 24.74 22.13 26.02
C PHE A 132 25.34 21.78 24.68
N LEU A 133 26.64 21.97 24.48
CA LEU A 133 27.34 21.67 23.23
C LEU A 133 28.42 20.59 23.41
N GLY A 134 29.59 20.94 23.87
CA GLY A 134 30.68 20.03 24.15
C GLY A 134 31.85 20.21 23.17
N HIS A 135 31.72 19.98 21.87
CA HIS A 135 32.77 20.21 20.89
C HIS A 135 33.05 21.71 20.71
N ALA A 136 32.02 22.49 20.39
CA ALA A 136 32.16 23.90 20.02
C ALA A 136 32.61 24.82 21.18
N ASP A 137 32.26 24.50 22.42
CA ASP A 137 32.52 25.34 23.61
C ASP A 137 33.39 24.67 24.65
N GLY A 138 33.81 23.42 24.44
CA GLY A 138 34.58 22.61 25.36
C GLY A 138 33.84 22.22 26.66
N LYS A 139 32.49 22.37 26.67
CA LYS A 139 31.64 22.14 27.85
C LYS A 139 30.60 21.05 27.61
N PRO A 140 31.00 19.76 27.51
CA PRO A 140 30.04 18.68 27.39
C PRO A 140 29.15 18.55 28.64
N LEU A 141 28.00 17.94 28.52
CA LEU A 141 27.15 17.64 29.68
C LEU A 141 27.76 16.49 30.46
N ALA A 142 28.20 16.77 31.68
CA ALA A 142 28.74 15.78 32.61
C ALA A 142 27.67 15.40 33.66
N ILE A 143 27.31 14.13 33.72
CA ILE A 143 26.28 13.58 34.61
C ILE A 143 26.92 12.64 35.59
N ALA A 144 26.80 12.93 36.90
CA ALA A 144 27.27 12.06 37.98
C ALA A 144 26.27 10.91 38.20
N LEU A 145 26.73 9.67 38.14
CA LEU A 145 25.93 8.46 38.33
C LEU A 145 26.14 7.82 39.72
N GLN A 146 27.08 8.34 40.51
CA GLN A 146 27.32 8.03 41.93
C GLN A 146 27.48 6.53 42.24
N GLY A 147 28.12 5.76 41.35
CA GLY A 147 28.39 4.34 41.56
C GLY A 147 27.21 3.40 41.29
N VAL A 148 26.24 3.82 40.49
CA VAL A 148 25.10 2.98 40.16
C VAL A 148 25.53 1.82 39.24
N PRO A 149 25.07 0.57 39.49
CA PRO A 149 25.34 -0.53 38.58
C PRO A 149 24.40 -0.51 37.38
N ALA A 150 24.93 -0.82 36.18
CA ALA A 150 24.14 -1.06 34.96
C ALA A 150 24.98 -1.72 33.87
N ARG A 151 24.34 -2.48 32.99
CA ARG A 151 24.89 -2.97 31.74
C ARG A 151 24.46 -2.10 30.56
N PHE A 152 23.18 -1.70 30.51
CA PHE A 152 22.62 -0.88 29.44
C PHE A 152 22.40 0.56 29.90
N ILE A 153 22.80 1.50 29.05
CA ILE A 153 22.57 2.92 29.27
C ILE A 153 21.81 3.44 28.05
N ARG A 154 20.63 4.03 28.30
CA ARG A 154 19.77 4.63 27.25
C ARG A 154 19.64 6.12 27.49
N LEU A 155 19.90 6.90 26.45
CA LEU A 155 19.58 8.32 26.40
C LEU A 155 18.32 8.48 25.55
N GLN A 156 17.35 9.27 26.03
CA GLN A 156 16.03 9.38 25.42
C GLN A 156 15.50 10.81 25.52
N LEU A 157 14.73 11.25 24.52
CA LEU A 157 13.93 12.46 24.64
C LEU A 157 12.54 12.14 25.22
N PRO A 158 11.97 12.98 26.07
CA PRO A 158 10.66 12.71 26.69
C PRO A 158 9.47 13.02 25.77
N GLY A 159 9.69 13.73 24.66
CA GLY A 159 8.68 14.13 23.69
C GLY A 159 8.99 13.67 22.28
N ARG A 160 8.23 14.21 21.32
CA ARG A 160 8.37 13.91 19.90
C ARG A 160 9.32 14.89 19.24
N ASP A 161 10.46 14.40 18.74
CA ASP A 161 11.45 15.16 17.95
C ASP A 161 12.40 14.18 17.23
N TYR A 162 13.35 14.72 16.45
CA TYR A 162 14.56 14.01 16.02
C TYR A 162 15.55 13.95 17.19
N PHE A 163 16.24 12.83 17.38
CA PHE A 163 17.28 12.70 18.38
C PHE A 163 18.66 12.42 17.74
N HIS A 164 19.65 13.15 18.16
CA HIS A 164 21.04 13.06 17.70
C HIS A 164 21.98 13.60 18.78
N LEU A 165 23.16 13.01 18.87
CA LEU A 165 24.28 13.47 19.70
C LEU A 165 25.58 13.26 18.91
N ASP A 166 26.68 13.91 19.33
CA ASP A 166 27.99 13.71 18.74
C ASP A 166 28.65 12.47 19.35
N GLU A 167 28.91 12.47 20.68
CA GLU A 167 29.62 11.36 21.38
C GLU A 167 29.08 11.17 22.79
N VAL A 168 29.07 9.94 23.26
CA VAL A 168 28.68 9.54 24.62
C VAL A 168 29.82 8.73 25.28
N LYS A 169 30.33 9.19 26.43
CA LYS A 169 31.39 8.54 27.17
C LYS A 169 30.93 8.11 28.57
N VAL A 170 31.31 6.90 28.94
CA VAL A 170 30.96 6.27 30.21
C VAL A 170 32.22 5.95 31.02
N TYR A 171 32.24 6.34 32.28
CA TYR A 171 33.41 6.16 33.16
C TYR A 171 33.05 5.43 34.46
N PRO A 172 33.78 4.37 34.82
CA PRO A 172 33.66 3.71 36.12
C PRO A 172 34.40 4.50 37.19
N PRO A 173 34.14 4.22 38.49
CA PRO A 173 34.85 4.85 39.61
C PRO A 173 36.37 4.68 39.55
N GLY A 174 37.10 5.76 39.78
CA GLY A 174 38.57 5.74 39.89
C GLY A 174 39.32 5.45 38.60
N ASN A 175 38.61 5.27 37.46
CA ASN A 175 39.23 4.98 36.16
C ASN A 175 38.85 6.08 35.15
N GLY A 176 39.87 6.66 34.48
CA GLY A 176 39.70 7.67 33.43
C GLY A 176 39.40 7.08 32.02
N VAL A 177 39.24 5.76 31.90
CA VAL A 177 39.02 5.10 30.59
C VAL A 177 37.53 5.09 30.24
N ASN A 178 37.19 5.53 29.02
CA ASN A 178 35.84 5.44 28.49
C ASN A 178 35.50 3.96 28.18
N ILE A 179 34.57 3.36 28.94
CA ILE A 179 34.18 1.95 28.80
C ILE A 179 33.08 1.76 27.75
N ALA A 180 32.51 2.82 27.19
CA ALA A 180 31.54 2.77 26.08
C ALA A 180 32.23 2.75 24.72
N LEU A 181 33.51 3.09 24.62
CA LEU A 181 34.23 3.19 23.36
C LEU A 181 34.17 1.86 22.58
N GLY A 182 33.61 1.91 21.36
CA GLY A 182 33.48 0.76 20.45
C GLY A 182 32.54 -0.34 20.96
N LYS A 183 31.69 -0.07 21.94
CA LYS A 183 30.68 -1.03 22.42
C LYS A 183 29.49 -1.12 21.50
N PRO A 184 28.73 -2.24 21.48
CA PRO A 184 27.49 -2.36 20.74
C PRO A 184 26.47 -1.28 21.12
N CYS A 185 26.01 -0.54 20.12
CA CYS A 185 25.01 0.52 20.27
C CYS A 185 23.82 0.24 19.37
N THR A 186 22.66 0.74 19.75
CA THR A 186 21.44 0.72 18.91
C THR A 186 20.59 1.95 19.21
N GLN A 187 19.60 2.21 18.38
CA GLN A 187 18.70 3.37 18.50
C GLN A 187 17.27 3.04 18.07
N SER A 188 16.33 3.93 18.38
CA SER A 188 14.91 3.71 18.13
C SER A 188 14.54 3.58 16.65
N SER A 189 15.16 4.39 15.77
CA SER A 189 14.91 4.40 14.33
C SER A 189 16.12 4.87 13.54
N VAL A 190 16.08 4.73 12.22
CA VAL A 190 17.08 5.20 11.26
C VAL A 190 16.43 6.27 10.39
N SER A 191 17.09 7.41 10.20
CA SER A 191 16.61 8.52 9.37
C SER A 191 17.37 8.65 8.05
N GLN A 192 16.90 9.53 7.18
CA GLN A 192 17.60 9.87 5.93
C GLN A 192 19.00 10.52 6.16
N TRP A 193 19.30 10.97 7.39
CA TRP A 193 20.59 11.55 7.77
C TRP A 193 21.50 10.56 8.48
N SER A 194 21.03 9.35 8.72
CA SER A 194 21.82 8.29 9.36
C SER A 194 23.02 7.90 8.51
N ARG A 195 24.13 7.59 9.15
CA ARG A 195 25.42 7.29 8.52
C ARG A 195 26.02 6.00 9.09
N ARG A 196 26.88 5.36 8.34
CA ARG A 196 27.68 4.25 8.87
C ARG A 196 28.86 4.82 9.65
N HIS A 197 28.93 4.47 10.91
CA HIS A 197 30.03 4.78 11.81
C HIS A 197 30.73 3.48 12.26
N GLY A 198 31.96 3.63 12.78
CA GLY A 198 32.78 2.50 13.22
C GLY A 198 33.58 1.84 12.07
N GLN A 199 34.48 0.94 12.44
CA GLN A 199 35.11 0.06 11.48
C GLN A 199 34.00 -0.82 10.92
N VAL A 200 33.57 -0.52 9.70
CA VAL A 200 32.82 -1.47 8.89
C VAL A 200 33.67 -2.73 8.91
N ASP A 201 33.16 -3.80 9.51
CA ASP A 201 33.66 -5.12 9.21
C ASP A 201 33.63 -5.20 7.67
N ALA A 202 34.77 -4.97 7.06
CA ALA A 202 34.93 -5.08 5.62
C ALA A 202 34.85 -6.56 5.29
N ARG A 203 33.61 -7.12 5.42
CA ARG A 203 33.33 -8.42 4.85
C ARG A 203 33.58 -8.25 3.37
N THR A 204 34.63 -8.84 2.90
CA THR A 204 34.94 -8.86 1.47
C THR A 204 33.73 -9.46 0.74
N SER A 205 33.55 -9.12 -0.52
CA SER A 205 32.56 -9.78 -1.38
C SER A 205 32.62 -11.30 -1.22
N ALA A 206 33.80 -11.87 -1.13
CA ALA A 206 34.07 -13.28 -0.89
C ALA A 206 33.46 -13.80 0.43
N ASP A 207 33.51 -13.02 1.52
CA ASP A 207 32.93 -13.39 2.82
C ASP A 207 31.39 -13.47 2.73
N LEU A 208 30.78 -12.52 2.04
CA LEU A 208 29.32 -12.50 1.82
C LEU A 208 28.89 -13.69 0.94
N VAL A 209 29.61 -13.98 -0.12
CA VAL A 209 29.34 -15.14 -0.98
C VAL A 209 29.46 -16.44 -0.20
N LEU A 210 30.49 -16.60 0.62
CA LEU A 210 30.67 -17.76 1.47
C LEU A 210 29.54 -17.93 2.47
N GLN A 211 29.15 -16.84 3.14
CA GLN A 211 28.05 -16.88 4.11
C GLN A 211 26.72 -17.27 3.47
N ARG A 212 26.35 -16.63 2.34
CA ARG A 212 25.13 -16.90 1.59
C ARG A 212 25.11 -18.30 0.99
N GLY A 213 26.22 -18.72 0.39
CA GLY A 213 26.38 -20.06 -0.17
C GLY A 213 26.28 -21.15 0.90
N THR A 214 26.81 -20.93 2.09
CA THR A 214 26.70 -21.87 3.22
C THR A 214 25.26 -22.01 3.71
N ARG A 215 24.51 -20.90 3.79
CA ARG A 215 23.07 -20.93 4.14
C ARG A 215 22.25 -21.66 3.08
N LEU A 216 22.52 -21.39 1.80
CA LEU A 216 21.89 -22.09 0.68
C LEU A 216 22.20 -23.60 0.73
N ALA A 217 23.47 -23.98 0.92
CA ALA A 217 23.87 -25.39 1.04
C ALA A 217 23.15 -26.10 2.21
N HIS A 218 23.01 -25.41 3.36
CA HIS A 218 22.26 -25.96 4.50
C HIS A 218 20.81 -26.27 4.11
N GLN A 219 20.13 -25.34 3.46
CA GLN A 219 18.73 -25.49 3.02
C GLN A 219 18.59 -26.61 1.96
N LEU A 220 19.44 -26.61 0.94
CA LEU A 220 19.40 -27.61 -0.11
C LEU A 220 19.69 -29.04 0.42
N ARG A 221 20.56 -29.16 1.43
CA ARG A 221 20.79 -30.46 2.11
C ARG A 221 19.51 -30.97 2.77
N GLN A 222 18.75 -30.10 3.44
CA GLN A 222 17.44 -30.47 4.02
C GLN A 222 16.45 -30.94 2.96
N MET A 223 16.58 -30.45 1.72
CA MET A 223 15.79 -30.87 0.57
C MET A 223 16.36 -32.10 -0.15
N GLY A 224 17.42 -32.75 0.41
CA GLY A 224 18.00 -33.98 -0.11
C GLY A 224 19.06 -33.78 -1.21
N ILE A 225 19.54 -32.58 -1.45
CA ILE A 225 20.57 -32.31 -2.47
C ILE A 225 21.96 -32.53 -1.89
N ASP A 226 22.83 -33.17 -2.70
CA ASP A 226 24.25 -33.31 -2.36
C ASP A 226 25.00 -31.98 -2.49
N VAL A 227 25.42 -31.43 -1.37
CA VAL A 227 26.19 -30.18 -1.26
C VAL A 227 27.66 -30.40 -0.92
N ALA A 228 28.15 -31.68 -0.93
CA ALA A 228 29.55 -31.98 -0.65
C ALA A 228 30.54 -31.27 -1.58
N PRO A 229 30.25 -31.01 -2.86
CA PRO A 229 31.10 -30.16 -3.70
C PRO A 229 31.32 -28.75 -3.14
N TRP A 230 30.27 -28.12 -2.60
CA TRP A 230 30.36 -26.81 -1.95
C TRP A 230 31.20 -26.87 -0.66
N GLU A 231 31.01 -27.89 0.17
CA GLU A 231 31.73 -28.03 1.44
C GLU A 231 33.23 -28.16 1.25
N LYS A 232 33.64 -28.92 0.26
CA LYS A 232 35.07 -29.01 -0.13
C LYS A 232 35.63 -27.65 -0.55
N PHE A 233 34.82 -26.86 -1.20
CA PHE A 233 35.16 -25.52 -1.67
C PHE A 233 35.25 -24.54 -0.50
N ALA A 234 34.26 -24.51 0.36
CA ALA A 234 34.19 -23.64 1.53
C ALA A 234 35.34 -23.87 2.53
N ASN A 235 35.79 -25.14 2.66
CA ASN A 235 36.92 -25.55 3.50
C ASN A 235 38.29 -25.19 2.91
N ARG A 236 38.40 -24.86 1.61
CA ARG A 236 39.63 -24.43 0.92
C ARG A 236 39.60 -22.94 0.53
N ARG A 237 38.98 -22.13 1.33
CA ARG A 237 38.77 -20.71 1.06
C ARG A 237 40.00 -19.94 0.57
N ASN A 238 41.18 -20.25 1.08
CA ASN A 238 42.43 -19.56 0.73
C ASN A 238 42.96 -19.92 -0.67
N GLU A 239 42.41 -20.95 -1.31
CA GLU A 239 42.79 -21.42 -2.63
C GLU A 239 41.79 -21.04 -3.73
N ALA A 240 40.56 -20.62 -3.35
CA ALA A 240 39.49 -20.32 -4.26
C ALA A 240 39.35 -18.82 -4.51
N THR A 241 39.18 -18.43 -5.77
CA THR A 241 38.83 -17.06 -6.13
C THR A 241 37.34 -16.79 -5.83
N ASP A 242 36.99 -15.52 -5.59
CA ASP A 242 35.59 -15.07 -5.41
C ASP A 242 34.69 -15.59 -6.56
N LEU A 243 35.17 -15.48 -7.79
CA LEU A 243 34.45 -15.92 -8.99
C LEU A 243 34.17 -17.43 -9.00
N GLN A 244 35.10 -18.25 -8.53
CA GLN A 244 34.91 -19.69 -8.43
C GLN A 244 33.86 -20.05 -7.39
N MET A 245 33.82 -19.31 -6.24
CA MET A 245 32.80 -19.48 -5.22
C MET A 245 31.41 -19.11 -5.76
N ARG A 246 31.27 -18.02 -6.51
CA ARG A 246 30.01 -17.60 -7.12
C ARG A 246 29.48 -18.61 -8.12
N TRP A 247 30.35 -19.20 -8.96
CA TRP A 247 29.95 -20.27 -9.87
C TRP A 247 29.48 -21.51 -9.11
N ALA A 248 30.11 -21.85 -7.99
CA ALA A 248 29.67 -22.97 -7.15
C ALA A 248 28.29 -22.68 -6.50
N VAL A 249 28.07 -21.46 -6.00
CA VAL A 249 26.74 -21.03 -5.48
C VAL A 249 25.68 -21.14 -6.58
N ARG A 250 25.97 -20.62 -7.78
CA ARG A 250 25.04 -20.73 -8.92
C ARG A 250 24.69 -22.16 -9.28
N GLN A 251 25.68 -23.06 -9.31
CA GLN A 251 25.44 -24.47 -9.58
C GLN A 251 24.51 -25.09 -8.53
N MET A 252 24.74 -24.80 -7.24
CA MET A 252 23.83 -25.22 -6.19
C MET A 252 22.43 -24.63 -6.35
N ALA A 253 22.31 -23.33 -6.60
CA ALA A 253 21.02 -22.67 -6.77
C ALA A 253 20.21 -23.29 -7.92
N LEU A 254 20.86 -23.60 -9.04
CA LEU A 254 20.22 -24.22 -10.19
C LEU A 254 19.95 -25.74 -10.00
N SER A 255 20.56 -26.40 -9.01
CA SER A 255 20.25 -27.81 -8.64
C SER A 255 19.03 -27.92 -7.70
N ASN A 256 18.41 -26.82 -7.33
CA ASN A 256 17.24 -26.80 -6.46
C ASN A 256 16.10 -27.64 -7.05
N PRO A 257 15.54 -28.63 -6.32
CA PRO A 257 14.49 -29.50 -6.82
C PRO A 257 13.17 -28.77 -7.12
N LEU A 258 12.97 -27.57 -6.59
CA LEU A 258 11.81 -26.73 -6.93
C LEU A 258 11.87 -26.18 -8.37
N LEU A 259 13.05 -26.24 -9.00
CA LEU A 259 13.23 -25.89 -10.42
C LEU A 259 12.98 -27.15 -11.31
N ASP A 260 11.87 -27.85 -11.12
CA ASP A 260 11.44 -29.01 -11.88
C ASP A 260 10.83 -28.68 -13.26
N PHE A 261 11.24 -27.56 -13.83
CA PHE A 261 10.86 -27.04 -15.15
C PHE A 261 12.09 -26.55 -15.91
N ASP A 262 12.01 -26.53 -17.24
CA ASP A 262 13.14 -26.16 -18.11
C ASP A 262 12.92 -24.84 -18.86
N SER A 263 11.72 -24.24 -18.72
CA SER A 263 11.37 -23.02 -19.42
C SER A 263 10.60 -22.05 -18.53
N ILE A 264 10.76 -20.75 -18.80
CA ILE A 264 10.08 -19.66 -18.10
C ILE A 264 9.32 -18.82 -19.11
N LEU A 265 8.01 -18.67 -18.91
CA LEU A 265 7.19 -17.68 -19.61
C LEU A 265 7.47 -16.30 -19.02
N PHE A 266 7.64 -15.28 -19.86
CA PHE A 266 7.89 -13.91 -19.41
C PHE A 266 7.49 -12.88 -20.46
N VAL A 267 7.55 -11.60 -20.11
CA VAL A 267 7.28 -10.50 -21.04
C VAL A 267 8.55 -9.69 -21.25
N LYS A 268 8.87 -9.41 -22.50
CA LYS A 268 9.71 -8.28 -22.87
C LYS A 268 8.82 -7.05 -22.98
N ARG A 269 9.13 -5.99 -22.28
CA ARG A 269 8.28 -4.81 -22.21
C ARG A 269 9.07 -3.54 -21.92
N ALA A 270 8.74 -2.46 -22.63
CA ALA A 270 9.12 -1.11 -22.22
C ALA A 270 8.07 -0.62 -21.18
N PRO A 271 8.46 -0.24 -19.94
CA PRO A 271 7.53 0.35 -18.98
C PRO A 271 6.85 1.61 -19.54
N GLY A 272 5.66 1.94 -19.08
CA GLY A 272 4.91 3.12 -19.52
C GLY A 272 5.69 4.44 -19.34
N THR A 273 5.30 5.49 -20.06
CA THR A 273 6.02 6.77 -20.02
C THR A 273 5.84 7.53 -18.72
N LEU A 274 4.75 7.30 -18.00
CA LEU A 274 4.45 7.97 -16.72
C LEU A 274 4.69 7.00 -15.55
N PRO A 275 5.74 7.19 -14.71
CA PRO A 275 6.01 6.32 -13.57
C PRO A 275 5.13 6.71 -12.36
N HIS A 276 3.88 6.34 -12.42
CA HIS A 276 2.94 6.43 -11.32
C HIS A 276 2.17 5.10 -11.24
N ILE A 277 1.89 4.63 -10.05
CA ILE A 277 1.34 3.30 -9.82
C ILE A 277 0.05 3.05 -10.62
N SER A 278 -0.82 4.05 -10.77
CA SER A 278 -2.06 3.94 -11.53
C SER A 278 -1.93 4.19 -13.02
N ASP A 279 -0.83 4.79 -13.51
CA ASP A 279 -0.81 5.35 -14.87
C ASP A 279 -0.17 4.45 -15.91
N GLN A 280 0.61 3.49 -15.51
CA GLN A 280 1.42 2.67 -16.41
C GLN A 280 0.64 1.63 -17.23
N TYR A 281 -0.68 1.53 -17.07
CA TYR A 281 -1.54 0.50 -17.66
C TYR A 281 -2.52 1.02 -18.70
N TYR A 282 -2.34 2.25 -19.18
CA TYR A 282 -3.18 2.80 -20.25
C TYR A 282 -2.45 2.74 -21.59
N GLY A 283 -3.17 2.37 -22.65
CA GLY A 283 -2.59 2.27 -23.98
C GLY A 283 -1.90 3.54 -24.44
N TRP A 284 -2.43 4.71 -24.10
CA TRP A 284 -1.81 6.01 -24.47
C TRP A 284 -0.54 6.37 -23.71
N TRP A 285 -0.19 5.67 -22.62
CA TRP A 285 1.10 5.80 -21.93
C TRP A 285 2.09 4.73 -22.37
N SER A 286 1.66 3.77 -23.21
CA SER A 286 2.50 2.66 -23.64
C SER A 286 3.65 3.12 -24.51
N ARG A 287 4.79 2.43 -24.35
CA ARG A 287 5.94 2.54 -25.25
C ARG A 287 6.04 1.27 -26.07
N PRO A 288 6.39 1.38 -27.37
CA PRO A 288 6.44 0.22 -28.25
C PRO A 288 7.60 -0.70 -27.93
N GLY A 289 7.40 -1.99 -28.21
CA GLY A 289 8.43 -3.02 -28.19
C GLY A 289 8.10 -4.18 -27.28
N GLY A 290 8.82 -5.26 -27.47
CA GLY A 290 8.72 -6.47 -26.69
C GLY A 290 7.77 -7.51 -27.24
N GLY A 291 7.29 -8.38 -26.34
CA GLY A 291 6.44 -9.53 -26.68
C GLY A 291 6.31 -10.51 -25.54
N ILE A 292 5.39 -11.46 -25.70
CA ILE A 292 5.27 -12.64 -24.84
C ILE A 292 6.31 -13.66 -25.28
N CYS A 293 7.23 -14.00 -24.39
CA CYS A 293 8.41 -14.81 -24.70
C CYS A 293 8.55 -15.99 -23.75
N ILE A 294 9.27 -17.02 -24.18
CA ILE A 294 9.68 -18.18 -23.39
C ILE A 294 11.21 -18.20 -23.34
N LEU A 295 11.77 -18.25 -22.15
CA LEU A 295 13.17 -18.53 -21.89
C LEU A 295 13.34 -20.05 -21.78
N GLU A 296 13.96 -20.67 -22.77
CA GLU A 296 14.19 -22.11 -22.87
C GLU A 296 15.61 -22.43 -22.37
N ASP A 297 15.77 -23.60 -21.73
CA ASP A 297 17.06 -24.12 -21.24
C ASP A 297 17.77 -23.11 -20.29
N PHE A 298 17.01 -22.48 -19.40
CA PHE A 298 17.54 -21.42 -18.54
C PHE A 298 18.59 -21.89 -17.52
N LYS A 299 18.68 -23.20 -17.24
CA LYS A 299 19.72 -23.81 -16.42
C LYS A 299 21.00 -24.10 -17.19
N GLY A 300 20.90 -24.14 -18.51
CA GLY A 300 21.99 -24.46 -19.39
C GLY A 300 22.99 -23.32 -19.57
N PRO A 301 24.11 -23.59 -20.23
CA PRO A 301 25.17 -22.60 -20.48
C PRO A 301 24.79 -21.59 -21.57
N SER A 302 23.72 -21.81 -22.31
CA SER A 302 23.31 -20.97 -23.46
C SER A 302 21.77 -20.90 -23.57
N PRO A 303 21.09 -20.24 -22.62
CA PRO A 303 19.65 -20.07 -22.68
C PRO A 303 19.17 -19.43 -23.98
N ARG A 304 17.98 -19.81 -24.41
CA ARG A 304 17.39 -19.28 -25.66
C ARG A 304 16.06 -18.61 -25.37
N VAL A 305 15.81 -17.49 -26.05
CA VAL A 305 14.53 -16.79 -25.99
C VAL A 305 13.76 -17.02 -27.28
N ARG A 306 12.53 -17.51 -27.14
CA ARG A 306 11.58 -17.65 -28.22
C ARG A 306 10.35 -16.77 -27.93
N CYS A 307 10.08 -15.79 -28.77
CA CYS A 307 8.93 -14.92 -28.61
C CYS A 307 7.72 -15.43 -29.37
N LEU A 308 6.59 -15.63 -28.66
CA LEU A 308 5.34 -16.17 -29.19
C LEU A 308 4.59 -15.17 -30.07
N THR A 309 4.87 -13.88 -29.87
CA THR A 309 4.24 -12.76 -30.55
C THR A 309 5.15 -12.14 -31.61
N GLU A 310 6.12 -12.91 -32.12
CA GLU A 310 6.94 -12.48 -33.25
C GLU A 310 6.07 -12.18 -34.48
N GLY A 311 6.31 -11.05 -35.13
CA GLY A 311 5.50 -10.60 -36.26
C GLY A 311 4.18 -9.89 -35.92
N TRP A 312 3.86 -9.71 -34.62
CA TRP A 312 2.73 -8.88 -34.21
C TRP A 312 2.98 -7.40 -34.52
N PRO A 313 1.91 -6.59 -34.66
CA PRO A 313 2.05 -5.13 -34.79
C PRO A 313 2.86 -4.56 -33.64
N GLN A 314 3.54 -3.47 -33.92
CA GLN A 314 4.29 -2.75 -32.89
C GLN A 314 3.35 -2.28 -31.78
N GLY A 315 3.60 -2.68 -30.54
CA GLY A 315 2.74 -2.39 -29.41
C GLY A 315 3.40 -2.71 -28.09
N ASN A 316 2.62 -2.79 -27.04
CA ASN A 316 3.07 -3.13 -25.69
C ASN A 316 2.27 -4.31 -25.14
N PHE A 317 2.93 -5.13 -24.34
CA PHE A 317 2.37 -6.34 -23.74
C PHE A 317 2.38 -6.23 -22.22
N LEU A 318 1.30 -6.67 -21.57
CA LEU A 318 1.18 -6.70 -20.10
C LEU A 318 1.06 -8.12 -19.60
N ARG A 319 1.30 -8.27 -18.33
CA ARG A 319 1.34 -9.43 -17.44
C ARG A 319 0.63 -10.66 -17.97
N PRO A 320 1.37 -11.72 -18.33
CA PRO A 320 0.77 -12.97 -18.72
C PRO A 320 0.22 -13.74 -17.52
N ASP A 321 -0.70 -14.66 -17.78
CA ASP A 321 -1.02 -15.76 -16.88
C ASP A 321 -0.99 -17.09 -17.66
N LEU A 322 -0.58 -18.16 -16.99
CA LEU A 322 -0.53 -19.49 -17.57
C LEU A 322 -1.74 -20.32 -17.09
N SER A 323 -2.40 -21.01 -17.98
CA SER A 323 -3.48 -21.93 -17.62
C SER A 323 -3.00 -23.01 -16.65
N TYR A 324 -3.90 -23.57 -15.84
CA TYR A 324 -3.53 -24.59 -14.84
C TYR A 324 -2.90 -25.84 -15.42
N ASP A 325 -3.24 -26.18 -16.65
CA ASP A 325 -2.65 -27.31 -17.40
C ASP A 325 -1.34 -26.95 -18.11
N GLY A 326 -0.89 -25.69 -18.04
CA GLY A 326 0.35 -25.20 -18.64
C GLY A 326 0.32 -25.06 -20.16
N LYS A 327 -0.85 -25.07 -20.81
CA LYS A 327 -0.96 -25.12 -22.29
C LYS A 327 -1.35 -23.82 -22.96
N ARG A 328 -1.95 -22.87 -22.21
CA ARG A 328 -2.45 -21.60 -22.75
C ARG A 328 -1.94 -20.42 -21.95
N VAL A 329 -1.81 -19.30 -22.62
CA VAL A 329 -1.32 -18.03 -22.04
C VAL A 329 -2.38 -16.97 -22.28
N LEU A 330 -2.81 -16.31 -21.19
CA LEU A 330 -3.52 -15.02 -21.21
C LEU A 330 -2.51 -13.88 -21.17
N PHE A 331 -2.78 -12.80 -21.87
CA PHE A 331 -1.99 -11.57 -21.80
C PHE A 331 -2.81 -10.39 -22.32
N ALA A 332 -2.38 -9.18 -22.01
CA ALA A 332 -2.96 -7.99 -22.61
C ALA A 332 -1.99 -7.38 -23.62
N PHE A 333 -2.54 -6.85 -24.70
CA PHE A 333 -1.82 -6.17 -25.78
C PHE A 333 -2.54 -4.91 -26.21
N CYS A 334 -1.78 -3.82 -26.43
CA CYS A 334 -2.25 -2.65 -27.15
C CYS A 334 -1.29 -2.33 -28.31
N ARG A 335 -1.83 -1.95 -29.46
CA ARG A 335 -1.03 -1.44 -30.56
C ARG A 335 -0.57 -0.02 -30.27
N HIS A 336 0.71 0.24 -30.47
CA HIS A 336 1.24 1.58 -30.33
C HIS A 336 0.69 2.50 -31.44
N ASP A 337 0.04 3.59 -31.02
CA ASP A 337 -0.39 4.65 -31.91
C ASP A 337 0.51 5.87 -31.75
N PRO A 338 1.42 6.14 -32.71
CA PRO A 338 2.34 7.27 -32.63
C PRO A 338 1.64 8.63 -32.60
N HIS A 339 0.40 8.73 -33.12
CA HIS A 339 -0.36 9.97 -33.13
C HIS A 339 -0.85 10.38 -31.75
N VAL A 340 -0.94 9.45 -30.79
CA VAL A 340 -1.36 9.77 -29.40
C VAL A 340 -0.41 10.77 -28.75
N SER A 341 0.90 10.66 -29.00
CA SER A 341 1.89 11.59 -28.47
C SER A 341 1.83 12.98 -29.10
N GLU A 342 1.29 13.08 -30.32
CA GLU A 342 1.14 14.31 -31.10
C GLU A 342 -0.18 15.03 -30.82
N MET A 343 -1.16 14.36 -30.22
CA MET A 343 -2.43 14.97 -29.84
C MET A 343 -2.19 16.03 -28.76
N GLU A 344 -2.67 17.24 -28.99
CA GLU A 344 -2.71 18.27 -27.97
C GLU A 344 -3.52 17.79 -26.76
N LYS A 345 -4.53 16.97 -27.00
CA LYS A 345 -5.39 16.35 -26.03
C LYS A 345 -5.90 15.01 -26.57
N VAL A 346 -5.89 13.96 -25.73
CA VAL A 346 -6.40 12.65 -26.13
C VAL A 346 -7.93 12.67 -26.22
N ASP A 347 -8.43 12.45 -27.43
CA ASP A 347 -9.85 12.21 -27.69
C ASP A 347 -10.04 10.71 -27.97
N LYS A 348 -10.56 9.99 -26.99
CA LYS A 348 -10.79 8.53 -27.08
C LYS A 348 -11.65 8.11 -28.26
N THR A 349 -12.57 8.97 -28.70
CA THR A 349 -13.47 8.66 -29.83
C THR A 349 -12.74 8.58 -31.17
N LYS A 350 -11.56 9.22 -31.25
CA LYS A 350 -10.69 9.23 -32.42
C LYS A 350 -9.64 8.14 -32.44
N LEU A 351 -9.44 7.44 -31.28
CA LEU A 351 -8.49 6.35 -31.21
C LEU A 351 -9.12 5.03 -31.69
N PRO A 352 -8.36 4.17 -32.40
CA PRO A 352 -8.82 2.82 -32.73
C PRO A 352 -8.91 1.97 -31.45
N GLU A 353 -9.72 0.92 -31.46
CA GLU A 353 -9.90 0.04 -30.30
C GLU A 353 -8.61 -0.65 -29.87
N ASP A 354 -7.73 -0.98 -30.79
CA ASP A 354 -6.46 -1.66 -30.54
C ASP A 354 -5.37 -0.74 -29.95
N ALA A 355 -5.63 0.57 -29.84
CA ALA A 355 -4.80 1.49 -29.05
C ALA A 355 -5.04 1.38 -27.54
N PHE A 356 -6.05 0.64 -27.12
CA PHE A 356 -6.31 0.28 -25.73
C PHE A 356 -5.83 -1.14 -25.48
N TYR A 357 -5.48 -1.46 -24.25
CA TYR A 357 -5.14 -2.84 -23.90
C TYR A 357 -6.36 -3.75 -24.05
N GLN A 358 -6.20 -4.81 -24.80
CA GLN A 358 -7.20 -5.85 -24.96
C GLN A 358 -6.61 -7.19 -24.50
N ILE A 359 -7.45 -8.06 -23.95
CA ILE A 359 -7.03 -9.38 -23.49
C ILE A 359 -7.05 -10.36 -24.66
N TYR A 360 -5.97 -11.12 -24.77
CA TYR A 360 -5.77 -12.20 -25.72
C TYR A 360 -5.45 -13.50 -25.02
N GLU A 361 -5.78 -14.61 -25.65
CA GLU A 361 -5.36 -15.95 -25.28
C GLU A 361 -4.68 -16.62 -26.46
N MET A 362 -3.64 -17.41 -26.23
CA MET A 362 -3.00 -18.26 -27.21
C MET A 362 -2.45 -19.53 -26.57
N ASN A 363 -2.11 -20.53 -27.40
CA ASN A 363 -1.36 -21.70 -26.96
C ASN A 363 0.11 -21.33 -26.64
N VAL A 364 0.79 -22.10 -25.79
CA VAL A 364 2.22 -21.87 -25.44
C VAL A 364 3.19 -22.09 -26.61
N ASP A 365 2.71 -22.62 -27.75
CA ASP A 365 3.47 -22.68 -28.98
C ASP A 365 3.28 -21.44 -29.88
N GLY A 366 2.42 -20.49 -29.49
CA GLY A 366 2.09 -19.27 -30.22
C GLY A 366 0.91 -19.44 -31.20
N THR A 367 0.32 -20.63 -31.30
CA THR A 367 -0.85 -20.88 -32.15
C THR A 367 -2.17 -20.59 -31.44
N GLY A 368 -3.29 -20.62 -32.15
CA GLY A 368 -4.64 -20.53 -31.56
C GLY A 368 -4.96 -19.20 -30.92
N VAL A 369 -4.40 -18.11 -31.44
CA VAL A 369 -4.62 -16.75 -30.94
C VAL A 369 -6.10 -16.36 -30.98
N ARG A 370 -6.63 -15.90 -29.86
CA ARG A 370 -7.99 -15.39 -29.74
C ARG A 370 -7.97 -14.04 -29.00
N GLN A 371 -8.65 -13.04 -29.52
CA GLN A 371 -8.94 -11.80 -28.80
C GLN A 371 -10.20 -12.00 -27.97
N LEU A 372 -10.14 -11.79 -26.66
CA LEU A 372 -11.23 -12.02 -25.73
C LEU A 372 -12.05 -10.74 -25.44
N THR A 373 -11.39 -9.59 -25.37
CA THR A 373 -12.07 -8.31 -25.10
C THR A 373 -11.96 -7.35 -26.27
N ARG A 374 -12.91 -6.40 -26.35
CA ARG A 374 -13.02 -5.38 -27.40
C ARG A 374 -13.56 -4.09 -26.82
N GLY A 375 -13.41 -3.00 -27.57
CA GLY A 375 -13.92 -1.68 -27.21
C GLY A 375 -12.81 -0.71 -26.80
N ARG A 376 -13.20 0.54 -26.54
CA ARG A 376 -12.27 1.61 -26.13
C ARG A 376 -12.07 1.63 -24.60
N TYR A 377 -11.70 0.49 -24.07
CA TYR A 377 -11.41 0.24 -22.65
C TYR A 377 -10.02 -0.40 -22.53
N ASP A 378 -9.29 -0.04 -21.50
CA ASP A 378 -8.07 -0.77 -21.11
C ASP A 378 -8.49 -1.96 -20.26
N ASP A 379 -8.30 -3.17 -20.79
CA ASP A 379 -8.55 -4.46 -20.18
C ASP A 379 -7.22 -5.18 -20.02
N PHE A 380 -6.82 -5.50 -18.79
CA PHE A 380 -5.50 -6.06 -18.51
C PHE A 380 -5.46 -6.91 -17.24
N ASP A 381 -4.30 -7.46 -16.90
CA ASP A 381 -4.03 -8.30 -15.72
C ASP A 381 -5.00 -9.49 -15.59
N ALA A 382 -5.30 -10.15 -16.72
CA ALA A 382 -6.18 -11.31 -16.75
C ALA A 382 -5.58 -12.51 -16.03
N ARG A 383 -6.41 -13.24 -15.26
CA ARG A 383 -6.04 -14.48 -14.55
C ARG A 383 -7.10 -15.55 -14.78
N TYR A 384 -6.67 -16.80 -15.02
CA TYR A 384 -7.57 -17.93 -15.03
C TYR A 384 -8.13 -18.21 -13.65
N LEU A 385 -9.45 -18.23 -13.51
CA LEU A 385 -10.13 -18.67 -12.30
C LEU A 385 -10.26 -20.20 -12.29
N PRO A 386 -10.32 -20.81 -11.10
CA PRO A 386 -10.58 -22.25 -10.99
C PRO A 386 -11.92 -22.68 -11.58
N SER A 387 -12.92 -21.80 -11.64
CA SER A 387 -14.21 -22.02 -12.28
C SER A 387 -14.11 -22.24 -13.79
N GLY A 388 -13.05 -21.74 -14.43
CA GLY A 388 -12.87 -21.65 -15.86
C GLY A 388 -13.20 -20.27 -16.43
N GLU A 389 -13.75 -19.38 -15.65
CA GLU A 389 -13.88 -17.95 -15.97
C GLU A 389 -12.51 -17.25 -15.92
N ILE A 390 -12.47 -16.00 -16.32
CA ILE A 390 -11.29 -15.15 -16.31
C ILE A 390 -11.61 -13.89 -15.50
N VAL A 391 -10.79 -13.59 -14.48
CA VAL A 391 -10.84 -12.30 -13.79
C VAL A 391 -9.80 -11.36 -14.40
N PHE A 392 -10.13 -10.08 -14.50
CA PHE A 392 -9.26 -9.05 -15.07
C PHE A 392 -9.59 -7.67 -14.55
N LEU A 393 -8.72 -6.71 -14.80
CA LEU A 393 -8.95 -5.29 -14.52
C LEU A 393 -9.47 -4.60 -15.77
N SER A 394 -10.45 -3.71 -15.59
CA SER A 394 -11.06 -2.97 -16.68
C SER A 394 -11.45 -1.56 -16.30
N THR A 395 -11.32 -0.63 -17.25
CA THR A 395 -11.80 0.75 -17.15
C THR A 395 -13.27 0.91 -17.57
N ARG A 396 -14.07 -0.16 -17.61
CA ARG A 396 -15.46 -0.19 -18.13
C ARG A 396 -16.50 0.46 -17.22
N LYS A 397 -16.12 0.92 -16.03
CA LYS A 397 -17.06 1.40 -15.02
C LYS A 397 -16.88 2.88 -14.74
N GLY A 398 -17.97 3.66 -14.78
CA GLY A 398 -18.01 5.04 -14.31
C GLY A 398 -17.58 6.12 -15.30
N THR A 399 -17.28 7.31 -14.78
CA THR A 399 -16.93 8.52 -15.54
C THR A 399 -15.52 9.00 -15.21
N PHE A 400 -14.96 9.88 -16.05
CA PHE A 400 -13.64 10.44 -15.85
C PHE A 400 -13.63 11.54 -14.79
N LEU A 401 -12.59 11.53 -13.93
CA LEU A 401 -12.20 12.62 -13.05
C LEU A 401 -10.74 12.99 -13.30
N GLN A 402 -10.41 14.27 -13.15
CA GLN A 402 -9.06 14.79 -13.35
C GLN A 402 -8.56 15.53 -12.12
N CYS A 403 -7.25 15.54 -11.93
CA CYS A 403 -6.62 16.16 -10.76
C CYS A 403 -6.62 17.70 -10.78
N THR A 404 -6.80 18.34 -11.95
CA THR A 404 -6.75 19.79 -12.07
C THR A 404 -8.02 20.39 -12.69
N THR A 405 -8.31 21.65 -12.37
CA THR A 405 -9.46 22.36 -12.94
C THR A 405 -9.36 22.51 -14.46
N ALA A 406 -8.15 22.67 -15.00
CA ALA A 406 -7.92 22.72 -16.44
C ALA A 406 -8.31 21.41 -17.11
N ASN A 407 -7.88 20.28 -16.55
CA ASN A 407 -8.24 18.94 -17.05
C ASN A 407 -9.75 18.72 -16.98
N THR A 408 -10.40 19.20 -15.93
CA THR A 408 -11.86 19.13 -15.76
C THR A 408 -12.58 19.78 -16.93
N ALA A 409 -12.23 21.02 -17.24
CA ALA A 409 -12.86 21.76 -18.34
C ALA A 409 -12.70 21.02 -19.68
N GLU A 410 -11.57 20.37 -19.87
CA GLU A 410 -11.28 19.58 -21.06
C GLU A 410 -12.07 18.28 -21.13
N THR A 411 -12.24 17.57 -20.03
CA THR A 411 -12.95 16.26 -20.01
C THR A 411 -14.46 16.40 -20.16
N LEU A 412 -15.05 17.50 -19.70
CA LEU A 412 -16.49 17.75 -19.81
C LEU A 412 -17.03 17.76 -21.25
N THR A 413 -16.18 18.02 -22.23
CA THR A 413 -16.57 18.11 -23.65
C THR A 413 -16.40 16.81 -24.43
N GLN A 414 -15.88 15.75 -23.80
CA GLN A 414 -15.58 14.48 -24.48
C GLN A 414 -16.64 13.43 -24.23
N THR A 415 -16.95 12.67 -25.27
CA THR A 415 -17.66 11.40 -25.14
C THR A 415 -16.64 10.34 -24.70
N LEU A 416 -16.64 9.99 -23.44
CA LEU A 416 -15.73 9.01 -22.86
C LEU A 416 -16.50 7.75 -22.47
N PRO A 417 -15.86 6.56 -22.49
CA PRO A 417 -16.43 5.36 -21.90
C PRO A 417 -16.76 5.56 -20.43
N ASP A 418 -17.79 4.89 -19.94
CA ASP A 418 -18.22 4.96 -18.54
C ASP A 418 -17.14 4.37 -17.62
N SER A 419 -16.36 5.26 -17.01
CA SER A 419 -15.33 4.92 -16.04
C SER A 419 -15.11 6.07 -15.07
N TYR A 420 -14.87 5.77 -13.80
CA TYR A 420 -14.50 6.80 -12.83
C TYR A 420 -13.04 7.20 -13.04
N VAL A 421 -12.72 8.47 -12.82
CA VAL A 421 -11.35 8.97 -12.81
C VAL A 421 -11.02 9.53 -11.43
N ARG A 422 -9.92 9.10 -10.88
CA ARG A 422 -9.41 9.55 -9.59
C ARG A 422 -8.07 10.26 -9.76
N CYS A 423 -7.06 9.90 -9.04
CA CYS A 423 -5.72 10.45 -9.13
C CYS A 423 -4.98 9.90 -10.34
N GLY A 424 -4.11 10.68 -10.94
CA GLY A 424 -3.22 10.28 -12.02
C GLY A 424 -3.46 11.03 -13.34
N GLY A 425 -2.65 10.70 -14.34
CA GLY A 425 -2.69 11.35 -15.64
C GLY A 425 -1.99 12.70 -15.70
N ASP A 426 -1.99 13.28 -16.88
CA ASP A 426 -1.57 14.65 -17.14
C ASP A 426 -2.71 15.49 -17.73
N ASN A 427 -2.43 16.75 -18.08
CA ASN A 427 -3.41 17.66 -18.67
C ASN A 427 -3.98 17.19 -20.02
N LYS A 428 -3.41 16.17 -20.63
CA LYS A 428 -3.77 15.67 -21.96
C LYS A 428 -4.38 14.29 -21.91
N ARG A 429 -4.09 13.49 -20.87
CA ARG A 429 -4.40 12.06 -20.79
C ARG A 429 -5.02 11.73 -19.44
N PRO A 430 -6.35 11.53 -19.39
CA PRO A 430 -7.06 11.19 -18.18
C PRO A 430 -6.78 9.75 -17.72
N CYS A 431 -6.85 9.50 -16.41
CA CYS A 431 -6.78 8.17 -15.81
C CYS A 431 -8.17 7.72 -15.37
N ALA A 432 -8.72 6.76 -16.10
CA ALA A 432 -9.96 6.10 -15.72
C ALA A 432 -9.69 5.05 -14.63
N VAL A 433 -10.53 4.99 -13.61
CA VAL A 433 -10.43 3.94 -12.60
C VAL A 433 -10.67 2.57 -13.25
N TYR A 434 -9.82 1.61 -12.93
CA TYR A 434 -9.99 0.21 -13.29
C TYR A 434 -10.28 -0.62 -12.04
N THR A 435 -11.21 -1.55 -12.20
CA THR A 435 -11.70 -2.43 -11.13
C THR A 435 -11.82 -3.86 -11.63
N LEU A 436 -12.02 -4.80 -10.71
CA LEU A 436 -12.16 -6.22 -11.01
C LEU A 436 -13.44 -6.51 -11.80
N HIS A 437 -13.24 -7.23 -12.90
CA HIS A 437 -14.29 -7.77 -13.77
C HIS A 437 -14.05 -9.25 -13.99
N THR A 438 -15.11 -9.97 -14.38
CA THR A 438 -15.03 -11.35 -14.85
C THR A 438 -15.62 -11.47 -16.25
N MET A 439 -15.19 -12.51 -16.95
CA MET A 439 -15.76 -12.95 -18.23
C MET A 439 -15.69 -14.46 -18.35
N ASP A 440 -16.53 -15.02 -19.21
CA ASP A 440 -16.43 -16.42 -19.60
C ASP A 440 -15.09 -16.70 -20.31
N ALA A 441 -14.68 -17.97 -20.38
CA ALA A 441 -13.46 -18.39 -21.09
C ALA A 441 -13.40 -18.00 -22.57
N ASN A 442 -14.54 -17.67 -23.19
CA ASN A 442 -14.64 -17.23 -24.57
C ASN A 442 -14.70 -15.71 -24.75
N GLY A 443 -14.61 -14.92 -23.65
CA GLY A 443 -14.71 -13.46 -23.66
C GLY A 443 -16.14 -12.93 -23.56
N GLY A 444 -17.14 -13.81 -23.39
CA GLY A 444 -18.54 -13.41 -23.17
C GLY A 444 -18.82 -13.02 -21.72
N ASN A 445 -20.02 -12.47 -21.49
CA ASN A 445 -20.57 -12.18 -20.16
C ASN A 445 -19.64 -11.30 -19.27
N ILE A 446 -19.02 -10.28 -19.86
CA ILE A 446 -18.19 -9.34 -19.13
C ILE A 446 -19.07 -8.61 -18.11
N ARG A 447 -18.66 -8.65 -16.82
CA ARG A 447 -19.35 -7.97 -15.73
C ARG A 447 -18.40 -7.51 -14.63
N PRO A 448 -18.66 -6.37 -13.97
CA PRO A 448 -17.93 -5.98 -12.78
C PRO A 448 -18.27 -6.92 -11.63
N ILE A 449 -17.26 -7.29 -10.85
CA ILE A 449 -17.40 -8.05 -9.60
C ILE A 449 -17.00 -7.23 -8.37
N SER A 450 -16.58 -5.99 -8.55
CA SER A 450 -16.30 -5.01 -7.50
C SER A 450 -17.27 -3.85 -7.58
N ALA A 451 -17.85 -3.46 -6.45
CA ALA A 451 -18.67 -2.25 -6.32
C ALA A 451 -17.84 -1.00 -5.97
N PHE A 452 -16.56 -1.16 -5.62
CA PHE A 452 -15.69 -0.03 -5.30
C PHE A 452 -15.45 0.87 -6.50
N GLU A 453 -15.15 2.14 -6.22
CA GLU A 453 -14.87 3.15 -7.24
C GLU A 453 -13.43 3.71 -7.15
N THR A 454 -12.58 3.07 -6.38
CA THR A 454 -11.14 3.35 -6.30
C THR A 454 -10.35 2.28 -7.05
N PHE A 455 -9.11 2.60 -7.39
CA PHE A 455 -8.26 1.69 -8.17
C PHE A 455 -8.00 0.37 -7.46
N GLU A 456 -8.08 -0.70 -8.21
CA GLU A 456 -7.71 -2.07 -7.83
C GLU A 456 -6.56 -2.53 -8.72
N TYR A 457 -5.57 -3.27 -8.15
CA TYR A 457 -4.33 -3.60 -8.84
C TYR A 457 -3.98 -5.07 -8.69
N THR A 458 -3.23 -5.59 -9.63
CA THR A 458 -2.43 -6.82 -9.55
C THR A 458 -3.17 -8.05 -9.01
N PRO A 459 -4.32 -8.43 -9.56
CA PRO A 459 -5.06 -9.59 -9.10
C PRO A 459 -4.24 -10.88 -9.25
N SER A 460 -4.36 -11.78 -8.28
CA SER A 460 -3.84 -13.14 -8.32
C SER A 460 -4.81 -14.10 -7.64
N VAL A 461 -4.78 -15.37 -8.04
CA VAL A 461 -5.62 -16.39 -7.42
C VAL A 461 -4.83 -17.10 -6.33
N ALA A 462 -5.34 -17.05 -5.10
CA ALA A 462 -4.72 -17.66 -3.94
C ALA A 462 -4.96 -19.18 -3.88
N GLU A 463 -4.22 -19.89 -3.01
CA GLU A 463 -4.33 -21.34 -2.82
C GLU A 463 -5.72 -21.80 -2.32
N ASP A 464 -6.44 -20.92 -1.63
CA ASP A 464 -7.82 -21.13 -1.16
C ASP A 464 -8.89 -20.79 -2.23
N GLY A 465 -8.48 -20.33 -3.40
CA GLY A 465 -9.33 -19.96 -4.52
C GLY A 465 -9.83 -18.51 -4.49
N ARG A 466 -9.56 -17.74 -3.45
CA ARG A 466 -9.90 -16.31 -3.41
C ARG A 466 -9.01 -15.51 -4.36
N ILE A 467 -9.47 -14.35 -4.77
CA ILE A 467 -8.70 -13.39 -5.56
C ILE A 467 -8.03 -12.43 -4.58
N LEU A 468 -6.70 -12.40 -4.54
CA LEU A 468 -5.91 -11.37 -3.87
C LEU A 468 -5.74 -10.18 -4.82
N TYR A 469 -5.86 -8.96 -4.29
CA TYR A 469 -5.66 -7.74 -5.07
C TYR A 469 -5.28 -6.57 -4.17
N THR A 470 -4.67 -5.55 -4.72
CA THR A 470 -4.40 -4.29 -4.03
C THR A 470 -5.57 -3.35 -4.26
N ARG A 471 -6.03 -2.64 -3.23
CA ARG A 471 -6.99 -1.54 -3.36
C ARG A 471 -6.42 -0.26 -2.77
N TRP A 472 -6.53 0.81 -3.52
CA TRP A 472 -6.19 2.14 -3.03
C TRP A 472 -7.39 2.74 -2.29
N ASP A 473 -7.31 2.82 -0.96
CA ASP A 473 -8.39 3.23 -0.08
C ASP A 473 -8.10 4.58 0.55
N TYR A 474 -8.64 5.66 -0.03
CA TYR A 474 -8.42 7.03 0.43
C TYR A 474 -9.71 7.84 0.62
N ILE A 475 -10.87 7.20 0.68
CA ILE A 475 -12.14 7.88 0.98
C ILE A 475 -12.12 8.31 2.45
N ASP A 476 -12.26 9.63 2.68
CA ASP A 476 -12.13 10.27 4.00
C ASP A 476 -10.78 10.04 4.70
N ARG A 477 -9.75 9.78 3.92
CA ARG A 477 -8.38 9.49 4.38
C ARG A 477 -7.37 10.20 3.49
N PHE A 478 -6.11 10.27 3.97
CA PHE A 478 -5.02 10.81 3.18
C PHE A 478 -4.73 9.93 1.95
N ASN A 479 -4.68 10.54 0.77
CA ASN A 479 -4.51 9.83 -0.50
C ASN A 479 -3.10 9.33 -0.79
N GLY A 480 -2.11 9.67 0.03
CA GLY A 480 -0.71 9.25 -0.17
C GLY A 480 -0.40 7.84 0.29
N HIS A 481 -1.29 7.19 1.04
CA HIS A 481 -1.08 5.90 1.67
C HIS A 481 -2.21 4.91 1.36
N PHE A 482 -2.18 3.74 2.00
CA PHE A 482 -3.26 2.75 2.06
C PHE A 482 -3.59 2.06 0.72
N PHE A 483 -2.53 1.68 -0.02
CA PHE A 483 -2.65 0.69 -1.08
C PHE A 483 -2.58 -0.71 -0.45
N SER A 484 -3.69 -1.07 0.18
CA SER A 484 -3.79 -2.22 1.07
C SER A 484 -4.03 -3.52 0.30
N LEU A 485 -3.64 -4.66 0.89
CA LEU A 485 -3.94 -5.97 0.34
C LEU A 485 -5.34 -6.43 0.74
N TRP A 486 -6.14 -6.77 -0.24
CA TRP A 486 -7.51 -7.27 -0.11
C TRP A 486 -7.65 -8.66 -0.72
N SER A 487 -8.71 -9.35 -0.35
CA SER A 487 -9.16 -10.55 -1.02
C SER A 487 -10.67 -10.53 -1.25
N VAL A 488 -11.12 -11.23 -2.28
CA VAL A 488 -12.54 -11.35 -2.64
C VAL A 488 -12.80 -12.76 -3.20
N ASN A 489 -14.02 -13.28 -3.08
CA ASN A 489 -14.41 -14.53 -3.70
C ASN A 489 -14.40 -14.41 -5.24
N GLN A 490 -14.39 -15.55 -5.95
CA GLN A 490 -14.32 -15.58 -7.42
C GLN A 490 -15.50 -14.87 -8.10
N ASP A 491 -16.65 -14.78 -7.43
CA ASP A 491 -17.85 -14.09 -7.89
C ASP A 491 -17.98 -12.63 -7.43
N GLY A 492 -16.99 -12.11 -6.72
CA GLY A 492 -16.99 -10.74 -6.18
C GLY A 492 -17.60 -10.59 -4.79
N THR A 493 -18.12 -11.66 -4.20
CA THR A 493 -18.67 -11.61 -2.85
C THR A 493 -17.58 -11.56 -1.78
N ASN A 494 -17.96 -11.15 -0.58
CA ASN A 494 -17.14 -11.19 0.63
C ASN A 494 -15.75 -10.49 0.46
N PRO A 495 -15.69 -9.20 0.06
CA PRO A 495 -14.44 -8.46 0.04
C PRO A 495 -13.89 -8.32 1.45
N GLN A 496 -12.63 -8.68 1.66
CA GLN A 496 -11.97 -8.66 2.96
C GLN A 496 -10.60 -8.02 2.86
N LEU A 497 -10.30 -7.15 3.82
CA LEU A 497 -8.93 -6.68 4.02
C LEU A 497 -8.06 -7.85 4.49
N VAL A 498 -6.88 -7.98 3.91
CA VAL A 498 -5.87 -8.98 4.28
C VAL A 498 -4.75 -8.34 5.09
N TYR A 499 -4.31 -7.13 4.69
CA TYR A 499 -3.22 -6.43 5.37
C TYR A 499 -3.20 -4.95 4.99
N GLY A 500 -2.94 -4.09 5.98
CA GLY A 500 -2.49 -2.73 5.75
C GLY A 500 -3.57 -1.65 5.79
N ASN A 501 -4.66 -1.80 6.56
CA ASN A 501 -5.70 -0.77 6.64
C ASN A 501 -5.19 0.58 7.19
N TYR A 502 -4.22 0.52 8.13
CA TYR A 502 -3.60 1.71 8.73
C TYR A 502 -2.08 1.75 8.53
N THR A 503 -1.56 0.88 7.69
CA THR A 503 -0.12 0.76 7.46
C THR A 503 0.35 1.85 6.52
N VAL A 504 1.31 2.63 6.97
CA VAL A 504 1.99 3.67 6.19
C VAL A 504 3.28 3.14 5.56
N LYS A 505 3.92 2.15 6.20
CA LYS A 505 5.14 1.48 5.74
C LYS A 505 4.92 -0.05 5.68
N PRO A 506 4.96 -0.64 4.50
CA PRO A 506 5.10 -0.07 3.16
C PRO A 506 3.85 0.72 2.74
N GLN A 507 4.02 1.66 1.81
CA GLN A 507 2.93 2.48 1.31
C GLN A 507 1.98 1.70 0.42
N ALA A 508 2.51 0.79 -0.41
CA ALA A 508 1.73 -0.02 -1.33
C ALA A 508 2.15 -1.50 -1.31
N VAL A 509 1.16 -2.39 -1.34
CA VAL A 509 1.32 -3.85 -1.41
C VAL A 509 0.91 -4.31 -2.80
N CYS A 510 1.87 -4.50 -3.71
CA CYS A 510 1.60 -4.86 -5.10
C CYS A 510 2.04 -6.29 -5.43
N GLU A 511 1.47 -6.86 -6.49
CA GLU A 511 1.87 -8.16 -7.04
C GLU A 511 1.85 -9.31 -6.01
N ALA A 512 0.92 -9.26 -5.06
CA ALA A 512 0.81 -10.26 -4.01
C ALA A 512 0.48 -11.65 -4.57
N ARG A 513 1.16 -12.68 -4.05
CA ARG A 513 0.95 -14.09 -4.41
C ARG A 513 0.99 -14.98 -3.19
N SER A 514 0.08 -15.93 -3.12
CA SER A 514 0.18 -17.06 -2.18
C SER A 514 1.42 -17.88 -2.48
N ILE A 515 2.06 -18.40 -1.45
CA ILE A 515 3.21 -19.26 -1.55
C ILE A 515 2.73 -20.72 -1.48
N PRO A 516 3.18 -21.60 -2.39
CA PRO A 516 2.79 -23.02 -2.36
C PRO A 516 3.04 -23.67 -1.00
N ASP A 517 2.06 -24.39 -0.49
CA ASP A 517 2.08 -25.11 0.79
C ASP A 517 2.42 -24.23 2.01
N SER A 518 2.11 -22.93 1.95
CA SER A 518 2.31 -21.95 3.03
C SER A 518 1.07 -21.07 3.24
N THR A 519 0.92 -20.57 4.46
CA THR A 519 -0.09 -19.55 4.82
C THR A 519 0.38 -18.11 4.54
N LYS A 520 1.66 -17.95 4.16
CA LYS A 520 2.26 -16.64 3.90
C LYS A 520 2.02 -16.17 2.48
N ILE A 521 2.18 -14.88 2.30
CA ILE A 521 2.01 -14.18 1.02
C ILE A 521 3.29 -13.42 0.72
N ILE A 522 3.84 -13.58 -0.50
CA ILE A 522 4.91 -12.72 -1.00
C ILE A 522 4.31 -11.55 -1.78
N PHE A 523 4.93 -10.37 -1.69
CA PHE A 523 4.51 -9.20 -2.45
C PHE A 523 5.67 -8.23 -2.72
N THR A 524 5.45 -7.31 -3.65
CA THR A 524 6.31 -6.15 -3.91
C THR A 524 5.82 -4.98 -3.06
N ALA A 525 6.64 -4.53 -2.12
CA ALA A 525 6.41 -3.31 -1.36
C ALA A 525 6.83 -2.11 -2.22
N ALA A 526 5.84 -1.42 -2.80
CA ALA A 526 6.03 -0.37 -3.80
C ALA A 526 5.73 1.03 -3.25
N ALA A 527 5.98 2.06 -4.07
CA ALA A 527 5.64 3.46 -3.81
C ALA A 527 4.35 3.86 -4.51
N HIS A 528 3.68 4.89 -4.01
CA HIS A 528 2.58 5.56 -4.71
C HIS A 528 3.09 6.27 -5.99
N HIS A 529 4.14 7.07 -5.85
CA HIS A 529 4.66 7.92 -6.92
C HIS A 529 5.80 7.25 -7.70
N SER A 530 5.58 5.99 -8.14
CA SER A 530 6.48 5.23 -8.99
C SER A 530 5.75 4.16 -9.78
N ILE A 531 6.51 3.37 -10.55
CA ILE A 531 6.05 2.09 -11.10
C ILE A 531 5.98 1.05 -9.98
N GLU A 532 5.32 -0.08 -10.25
CA GLU A 532 5.35 -1.24 -9.34
C GLU A 532 6.76 -1.81 -9.24
N GLY A 533 7.43 -1.45 -8.17
CA GLY A 533 8.80 -1.87 -7.87
C GLY A 533 9.23 -1.41 -6.49
N GLY A 534 10.11 -2.15 -5.86
CA GLY A 534 10.57 -1.86 -4.52
C GLY A 534 11.29 -3.05 -3.90
N THR A 535 11.04 -3.31 -2.61
CA THR A 535 11.56 -4.49 -1.91
C THR A 535 10.56 -5.63 -1.92
N LEU A 536 11.05 -6.88 -1.92
CA LEU A 536 10.21 -8.05 -1.74
C LEU A 536 10.00 -8.32 -0.25
N ALA A 537 8.77 -8.59 0.14
CA ALA A 537 8.39 -8.89 1.51
C ALA A 537 7.48 -10.12 1.61
N LEU A 538 7.64 -10.88 2.69
CA LEU A 538 6.73 -11.93 3.12
C LEU A 538 5.80 -11.37 4.18
N LEU A 539 4.50 -11.58 4.01
CA LEU A 539 3.47 -11.32 4.99
C LEU A 539 3.12 -12.63 5.71
N ASP A 540 3.29 -12.64 7.02
CA ASP A 540 2.83 -13.70 7.92
C ASP A 540 1.63 -13.18 8.73
N ARG A 541 0.44 -13.55 8.30
CA ARG A 541 -0.82 -13.09 8.91
C ARG A 541 -1.00 -13.56 10.36
N SER A 542 -0.31 -14.61 10.78
CA SER A 542 -0.35 -15.07 12.17
C SER A 542 0.33 -14.09 13.15
N ARG A 543 1.11 -13.13 12.62
CA ARG A 543 1.82 -12.11 13.38
C ARG A 543 1.11 -10.76 13.39
N GLY A 544 -0.02 -10.63 12.73
CA GLY A 544 -0.81 -9.41 12.64
C GLY A 544 -1.19 -9.00 11.22
N GLU A 545 -1.93 -7.88 11.14
CA GLU A 545 -2.48 -7.36 9.87
C GLU A 545 -2.00 -5.93 9.56
N GLU A 546 -1.17 -5.34 10.44
CA GLU A 546 -0.79 -3.94 10.37
C GLU A 546 0.71 -3.73 10.62
N GLY A 547 1.24 -2.67 10.00
CA GLY A 547 2.63 -2.24 10.21
C GLY A 547 3.66 -3.26 9.75
N GLU A 548 4.87 -3.13 10.27
CA GLU A 548 6.01 -3.96 9.85
C GLU A 548 6.11 -5.29 10.62
N ALA A 549 5.43 -5.45 11.76
CA ALA A 549 5.54 -6.64 12.60
C ALA A 549 5.24 -7.97 11.87
N PRO A 550 4.20 -8.06 11.00
CA PRO A 550 3.92 -9.29 10.25
C PRO A 550 4.83 -9.50 9.04
N LEU A 551 5.71 -8.55 8.72
CA LEU A 551 6.54 -8.58 7.54
C LEU A 551 7.93 -9.17 7.80
N THR A 552 8.46 -9.86 6.78
CA THR A 552 9.87 -10.21 6.66
C THR A 552 10.37 -9.67 5.33
N ARG A 553 11.32 -8.72 5.36
CA ARG A 553 11.93 -8.21 4.13
C ARG A 553 12.87 -9.27 3.55
N LEU A 554 12.57 -9.72 2.35
CA LEU A 554 13.40 -10.71 1.63
C LEU A 554 14.63 -10.07 1.00
N THR A 555 14.49 -8.80 0.61
CA THR A 555 15.53 -7.98 -0.03
C THR A 555 15.80 -6.73 0.81
N PRO A 556 16.37 -6.91 2.03
CA PRO A 556 16.49 -5.83 3.03
C PRO A 556 17.46 -4.72 2.61
N GLU A 557 18.27 -4.93 1.58
CA GLU A 557 19.12 -3.92 0.99
C GLU A 557 18.34 -2.83 0.22
N VAL A 558 17.08 -3.09 -0.12
CA VAL A 558 16.18 -2.09 -0.73
C VAL A 558 15.18 -1.62 0.32
N PRO A 559 15.15 -0.32 0.70
CA PRO A 559 14.19 0.22 1.64
C PRO A 559 12.78 0.22 1.06
N PHE A 560 11.77 0.50 1.88
CA PHE A 560 10.44 0.81 1.38
C PHE A 560 10.48 2.14 0.62
N PRO A 561 10.20 2.10 -0.71
CA PRO A 561 10.32 3.30 -1.54
C PRO A 561 9.39 4.40 -1.04
N GLU A 562 9.76 5.66 -1.30
CA GLU A 562 9.04 6.88 -0.92
C GLU A 562 8.93 7.10 0.59
N THR A 563 8.65 6.07 1.38
CA THR A 563 8.47 6.19 2.84
C THR A 563 9.77 6.09 3.63
N GLU A 564 10.79 5.46 3.10
CA GLU A 564 12.12 5.39 3.72
C GLU A 564 13.19 6.06 2.85
N ALA A 565 13.33 5.61 1.58
CA ALA A 565 14.26 6.21 0.63
C ALA A 565 13.94 5.82 -0.82
N TRP A 566 14.60 6.49 -1.78
CA TRP A 566 14.62 6.10 -3.18
C TRP A 566 15.94 5.41 -3.51
N HIS A 567 15.87 4.23 -4.12
CA HIS A 567 17.03 3.36 -4.36
C HIS A 567 17.47 3.28 -5.79
N ASP A 568 18.79 3.00 -6.01
CA ASP A 568 19.38 2.81 -7.32
C ASP A 568 19.19 1.41 -7.91
N THR A 569 18.52 0.52 -7.13
CA THR A 569 18.10 -0.83 -7.54
C THR A 569 16.76 -1.16 -6.92
N TYR A 570 15.98 -2.05 -7.53
CA TYR A 570 14.69 -2.48 -7.01
C TYR A 570 14.27 -3.83 -7.59
N TYR A 571 13.34 -4.48 -6.92
CA TYR A 571 12.74 -5.74 -7.32
C TYR A 571 11.28 -5.55 -7.74
N ALA A 572 10.75 -6.47 -8.53
CA ALA A 572 9.35 -6.54 -8.93
C ALA A 572 8.97 -7.95 -9.40
N SER A 573 7.67 -8.18 -9.53
CA SER A 573 7.11 -9.39 -10.16
C SER A 573 7.57 -10.69 -9.51
N PRO A 574 7.46 -10.86 -8.18
CA PRO A 574 7.85 -12.09 -7.52
C PRO A 574 6.93 -13.25 -7.92
N TYR A 575 7.53 -14.40 -8.22
CA TYR A 575 6.85 -15.67 -8.38
C TYR A 575 7.42 -16.67 -7.37
N PRO A 576 6.68 -17.03 -6.31
CA PRO A 576 7.20 -17.91 -5.26
C PRO A 576 7.26 -19.36 -5.74
N LEU A 577 8.37 -20.01 -5.41
CA LEU A 577 8.54 -21.47 -5.51
C LEU A 577 8.37 -22.12 -4.12
N SER A 578 8.72 -21.39 -3.07
CA SER A 578 8.53 -21.67 -1.65
C SER A 578 8.70 -20.38 -0.84
N GLU A 579 8.70 -20.47 0.50
CA GLU A 579 9.05 -19.31 1.37
C GLU A 579 10.52 -18.87 1.22
N ASP A 580 11.38 -19.73 0.68
CA ASP A 580 12.82 -19.51 0.61
C ASP A 580 13.31 -19.17 -0.80
N PHE A 581 12.55 -19.54 -1.85
CA PHE A 581 12.99 -19.44 -3.25
C PHE A 581 11.91 -18.86 -4.14
N TYR A 582 12.30 -17.95 -5.02
CA TYR A 582 11.37 -17.27 -5.94
C TYR A 582 12.07 -16.78 -7.21
N LEU A 583 11.32 -16.73 -8.30
CA LEU A 583 11.70 -15.98 -9.48
C LEU A 583 11.29 -14.52 -9.29
N THR A 584 12.07 -13.58 -9.80
CA THR A 584 11.77 -12.16 -9.69
C THR A 584 12.37 -11.36 -10.83
N GLY A 585 11.83 -10.18 -11.09
CA GLY A 585 12.51 -9.13 -11.80
C GLY A 585 13.45 -8.35 -10.86
N TRP A 586 14.64 -8.02 -11.30
CA TRP A 586 15.55 -7.11 -10.61
C TRP A 586 16.11 -6.07 -11.56
N SER A 587 16.16 -4.82 -11.09
CA SER A 587 16.62 -3.65 -11.84
C SER A 587 18.00 -3.22 -11.39
N THR A 588 18.89 -2.97 -12.36
CA THR A 588 20.19 -2.30 -12.15
C THR A 588 20.09 -0.78 -12.29
N ARG A 589 18.89 -0.25 -12.35
CA ARG A 589 18.59 1.17 -12.49
C ARG A 589 17.72 1.66 -11.34
N LYS A 590 17.83 2.95 -11.06
CA LYS A 590 17.04 3.62 -10.03
C LYS A 590 15.54 3.45 -10.28
N LEU A 591 14.79 3.20 -9.20
CA LEU A 591 13.34 3.23 -9.25
C LEU A 591 12.89 4.66 -9.65
N PRO A 592 12.13 4.82 -10.77
CA PRO A 592 11.79 6.13 -11.29
C PRO A 592 10.73 6.82 -10.42
N PRO A 593 11.06 7.93 -9.73
CA PRO A 593 10.05 8.68 -9.00
C PRO A 593 9.16 9.48 -9.97
N HIS A 594 7.88 9.60 -9.64
CA HIS A 594 6.98 10.48 -10.36
C HIS A 594 7.42 11.95 -10.27
N ALA A 595 7.56 12.62 -11.39
CA ALA A 595 8.07 13.98 -11.47
C ALA A 595 6.95 15.05 -11.55
N GLY A 596 5.85 14.88 -10.79
CA GLY A 596 4.71 15.78 -10.86
C GLY A 596 4.03 15.78 -12.24
N SER A 597 3.18 16.76 -12.54
CA SER A 597 2.51 16.93 -13.86
C SER A 597 3.44 17.30 -15.03
N GLY A 598 4.74 17.18 -14.85
CA GLY A 598 5.76 17.47 -15.87
C GLY A 598 6.07 16.25 -16.74
N GLN A 599 6.40 16.50 -17.99
CA GLN A 599 6.82 15.48 -18.95
C GLN A 599 7.96 14.62 -18.39
N ILE A 600 7.80 13.31 -18.44
CA ILE A 600 8.84 12.37 -18.08
C ILE A 600 9.85 12.31 -19.22
N LYS A 601 11.10 12.56 -18.87
CA LYS A 601 12.20 12.33 -19.78
C LYS A 601 12.50 10.82 -19.80
N ASP A 602 12.77 10.27 -20.98
CA ASP A 602 13.05 8.84 -21.19
C ASP A 602 14.20 8.30 -20.32
N ASP A 603 15.12 9.16 -19.87
CA ASP A 603 16.23 8.79 -19.00
C ASP A 603 15.82 8.42 -17.57
N ARG A 604 14.65 8.85 -17.10
CA ARG A 604 14.14 8.58 -15.75
C ARG A 604 13.39 7.25 -15.61
N ASN A 605 12.88 6.70 -16.71
CA ASN A 605 12.20 5.41 -16.74
C ASN A 605 12.75 4.58 -17.92
N PRO A 606 13.96 4.00 -17.77
CA PRO A 606 14.65 3.33 -18.85
C PRO A 606 13.90 2.10 -19.34
N VAL A 607 13.93 1.85 -20.64
CA VAL A 607 13.24 0.73 -21.28
C VAL A 607 13.82 -0.63 -20.92
N ASN A 608 15.08 -0.68 -20.48
CA ASN A 608 15.88 -1.91 -20.28
C ASN A 608 16.35 -2.11 -18.83
N ALA A 609 15.54 -1.64 -17.85
CA ALA A 609 15.94 -1.69 -16.45
C ALA A 609 15.97 -3.11 -15.87
N MET A 610 15.03 -3.97 -16.25
CA MET A 610 14.74 -5.23 -15.58
C MET A 610 15.33 -6.45 -16.28
N GLY A 611 15.89 -7.39 -15.48
CA GLY A 611 16.23 -8.76 -15.88
C GLY A 611 15.49 -9.79 -15.02
N ILE A 612 15.49 -11.07 -15.40
CA ILE A 612 14.88 -12.19 -14.69
C ILE A 612 15.92 -12.92 -13.87
N TYR A 613 15.60 -13.19 -12.61
CA TYR A 613 16.49 -13.78 -11.63
C TYR A 613 15.83 -14.90 -10.83
N LEU A 614 16.64 -15.86 -10.41
CA LEU A 614 16.36 -16.72 -9.28
C LEU A 614 16.90 -16.05 -8.02
N CYS A 615 16.04 -15.88 -7.03
CA CYS A 615 16.39 -15.24 -5.77
C CYS A 615 16.07 -16.17 -4.60
N ASP A 616 16.85 -16.10 -3.53
CA ASP A 616 16.56 -16.79 -2.29
C ASP A 616 16.58 -15.82 -1.08
N ARG A 617 15.95 -16.25 0.02
CA ARG A 617 15.92 -15.43 1.25
C ARG A 617 17.28 -15.23 1.92
N PHE A 618 18.33 -15.94 1.46
CA PHE A 618 19.69 -15.82 2.00
C PHE A 618 20.48 -14.71 1.33
N GLY A 619 19.90 -14.10 0.26
CA GLY A 619 20.44 -12.98 -0.48
C GLY A 619 21.22 -13.38 -1.74
N ASN A 620 21.15 -14.64 -2.19
CA ASN A 620 21.66 -15.00 -3.50
C ASN A 620 20.70 -14.51 -4.58
N LEU A 621 21.27 -14.00 -5.68
CA LEU A 621 20.52 -13.44 -6.80
C LEU A 621 21.22 -13.87 -8.09
N GLU A 622 20.64 -14.82 -8.79
CA GLU A 622 21.25 -15.47 -9.96
C GLU A 622 20.55 -15.04 -11.23
N LEU A 623 21.29 -14.37 -12.13
CA LEU A 623 20.79 -13.94 -13.43
C LEU A 623 20.37 -15.14 -14.27
N LEU A 624 19.10 -15.17 -14.72
CA LEU A 624 18.58 -16.15 -15.67
C LEU A 624 18.50 -15.57 -17.09
N HIS A 625 18.08 -14.32 -17.21
CA HIS A 625 18.00 -13.62 -18.49
C HIS A 625 17.97 -12.11 -18.32
N ARG A 626 18.69 -11.38 -19.14
CA ARG A 626 18.61 -9.92 -19.32
C ARG A 626 18.78 -9.58 -20.78
N ASP A 627 17.91 -8.73 -21.29
CA ASP A 627 18.03 -8.10 -22.61
C ASP A 627 18.55 -6.67 -22.43
N GLU A 628 19.62 -6.33 -23.11
CA GLU A 628 20.22 -4.99 -22.99
C GLU A 628 19.39 -3.89 -23.67
N ALA A 629 18.44 -4.26 -24.50
CA ALA A 629 17.59 -3.33 -25.25
C ALA A 629 16.23 -3.07 -24.59
N ILE A 630 15.71 -4.03 -23.80
CA ILE A 630 14.34 -3.94 -23.27
C ILE A 630 14.20 -4.75 -21.96
N SER A 631 13.36 -4.30 -21.04
CA SER A 631 13.11 -4.98 -19.78
C SER A 631 12.45 -6.36 -19.97
N SER A 632 12.90 -7.33 -19.17
CA SER A 632 12.32 -8.68 -19.06
C SER A 632 11.64 -8.79 -17.70
N MET A 633 10.32 -9.08 -17.70
CA MET A 633 9.46 -8.97 -16.51
C MET A 633 8.47 -10.14 -16.40
N TYR A 634 7.86 -10.32 -15.25
CA TYR A 634 6.77 -11.25 -14.95
C TYR A 634 7.13 -12.72 -15.24
N PRO A 635 8.20 -13.27 -14.62
CA PRO A 635 8.59 -14.65 -14.84
C PRO A 635 7.54 -15.62 -14.28
N ILE A 636 7.18 -16.65 -15.05
CA ILE A 636 6.26 -17.72 -14.67
C ILE A 636 6.88 -19.05 -15.09
N PRO A 637 7.08 -20.03 -14.19
CA PRO A 637 7.48 -21.39 -14.57
C PRO A 637 6.53 -21.98 -15.60
N LEU A 638 7.06 -22.44 -16.73
CA LEU A 638 6.25 -23.04 -17.79
C LEU A 638 6.01 -24.52 -17.45
N ARG A 639 5.07 -24.77 -16.55
CA ARG A 639 4.63 -26.10 -16.13
C ARG A 639 3.16 -26.08 -15.69
N PRO A 640 2.47 -27.20 -15.65
CA PRO A 640 1.19 -27.30 -14.95
C PRO A 640 1.31 -26.85 -13.49
N ARG A 641 0.26 -26.23 -12.98
CA ARG A 641 0.18 -25.80 -11.57
C ARG A 641 -1.07 -26.36 -10.91
N ARG A 642 -1.01 -26.51 -9.59
CA ARG A 642 -2.16 -26.93 -8.79
C ARG A 642 -3.31 -25.97 -9.05
N LYS A 643 -4.50 -26.51 -9.30
CA LYS A 643 -5.72 -25.75 -9.45
C LYS A 643 -6.33 -25.54 -8.08
N PRO A 644 -6.54 -24.28 -7.63
CA PRO A 644 -7.21 -24.01 -6.38
C PRO A 644 -8.68 -24.47 -6.37
N PRO A 645 -9.33 -24.53 -5.20
CA PRO A 645 -10.75 -24.86 -5.11
C PRO A 645 -11.62 -23.92 -5.93
N VAL A 646 -12.65 -24.45 -6.57
CA VAL A 646 -13.75 -23.65 -7.14
C VAL A 646 -14.66 -23.22 -6.01
N GLN A 647 -14.91 -21.94 -5.89
CA GLN A 647 -15.91 -21.41 -4.97
C GLN A 647 -17.26 -21.36 -5.68
N ALA A 648 -18.32 -21.84 -5.01
CA ALA A 648 -19.68 -21.71 -5.53
C ALA A 648 -20.07 -20.22 -5.56
N SER A 649 -20.71 -19.78 -6.65
CA SER A 649 -21.25 -18.42 -6.70
C SER A 649 -22.45 -18.29 -5.77
N GLU A 650 -22.46 -17.21 -5.00
CA GLU A 650 -23.56 -16.81 -4.13
C GLU A 650 -24.43 -15.70 -4.78
N VAL A 651 -24.06 -15.23 -5.98
CA VAL A 651 -24.69 -14.08 -6.62
C VAL A 651 -25.78 -14.52 -7.59
N ASP A 652 -26.99 -14.02 -7.38
CA ASP A 652 -28.09 -14.07 -8.34
C ASP A 652 -28.16 -12.77 -9.17
N TRP A 653 -27.37 -12.71 -10.23
CA TRP A 653 -27.31 -11.52 -11.09
C TRP A 653 -28.65 -11.10 -11.71
N ASN A 654 -29.60 -12.00 -11.83
CA ASN A 654 -30.93 -11.76 -12.38
C ASN A 654 -32.02 -11.54 -11.32
N GLY A 655 -31.69 -11.71 -10.05
CA GLY A 655 -32.59 -11.55 -8.92
C GLY A 655 -32.78 -10.10 -8.48
N ALA A 656 -33.38 -9.92 -7.31
CA ALA A 656 -33.54 -8.62 -6.69
C ALA A 656 -32.17 -7.98 -6.45
N GLN A 657 -32.04 -6.70 -6.77
CA GLN A 657 -30.78 -5.96 -6.61
C GLN A 657 -30.57 -5.57 -5.12
N GLU A 658 -30.59 -6.56 -4.26
CA GLU A 658 -30.51 -6.48 -2.80
C GLU A 658 -29.67 -7.62 -2.26
N GLY A 659 -29.08 -7.43 -1.09
CA GLY A 659 -28.36 -8.46 -0.35
C GLY A 659 -28.52 -8.25 1.15
N ASP A 660 -28.15 -9.25 1.90
CA ASP A 660 -28.28 -9.30 3.34
C ASP A 660 -26.96 -9.05 4.07
N LEU A 661 -27.02 -8.31 5.17
CA LEU A 661 -25.91 -8.09 6.09
C LEU A 661 -26.27 -8.62 7.48
N VAL A 662 -25.40 -9.46 8.03
CA VAL A 662 -25.52 -10.02 9.37
C VAL A 662 -24.28 -9.64 10.19
N VAL A 663 -24.47 -8.96 11.32
CA VAL A 663 -23.40 -8.75 12.32
C VAL A 663 -23.69 -9.71 13.47
N GLN A 664 -22.74 -10.59 13.80
CA GLN A 664 -22.96 -11.61 14.83
C GLN A 664 -22.94 -11.03 16.25
N ASP A 665 -21.98 -10.15 16.53
CA ASP A 665 -21.88 -9.46 17.81
C ASP A 665 -21.09 -8.14 17.66
N VAL A 666 -21.78 -7.01 17.67
CA VAL A 666 -21.17 -5.68 17.52
C VAL A 666 -20.08 -5.39 18.54
N TYR A 667 -20.08 -6.08 19.71
CA TYR A 667 -19.10 -5.87 20.78
C TYR A 667 -17.76 -6.56 20.52
N GLN A 668 -17.67 -7.44 19.52
CA GLN A 668 -16.38 -7.98 19.10
C GLN A 668 -15.54 -6.85 18.48
N GLY A 669 -14.37 -6.58 19.08
CA GLY A 669 -13.48 -5.50 18.69
C GLY A 669 -13.80 -4.11 19.25
N LEU A 670 -14.88 -3.93 20.01
CA LEU A 670 -15.20 -2.70 20.73
C LEU A 670 -14.68 -2.76 22.19
N ALA A 671 -13.36 -2.70 22.35
CA ALA A 671 -12.72 -2.78 23.66
C ALA A 671 -13.24 -1.68 24.60
N GLY A 672 -13.62 -2.06 25.83
CA GLY A 672 -14.11 -1.14 26.86
C GLY A 672 -15.55 -0.69 26.72
N VAL A 673 -16.27 -1.08 25.69
CA VAL A 673 -17.71 -0.78 25.54
C VAL A 673 -18.55 -1.85 26.26
N ALA A 674 -19.32 -1.43 27.26
CA ALA A 674 -20.22 -2.32 27.99
C ALA A 674 -21.33 -2.84 27.08
N ARG A 675 -21.71 -4.12 27.24
CA ARG A 675 -22.87 -4.67 26.53
C ARG A 675 -24.16 -3.88 26.85
N GLY A 676 -24.96 -3.66 25.83
CA GLY A 676 -26.18 -2.85 25.93
C GLY A 676 -25.92 -1.36 25.66
N THR A 677 -24.67 -0.88 25.49
CA THR A 677 -24.36 0.50 25.12
C THR A 677 -24.68 0.77 23.66
N VAL A 678 -24.30 -0.14 22.73
CA VAL A 678 -24.68 -0.03 21.32
C VAL A 678 -26.16 -0.35 21.16
N LYS A 679 -26.92 0.62 20.65
CA LYS A 679 -28.37 0.49 20.44
C LYS A 679 -28.73 0.24 19.00
N ARG A 680 -28.00 0.87 18.08
CA ARG A 680 -28.26 0.82 16.64
C ARG A 680 -26.95 0.79 15.84
N LEU A 681 -27.03 0.29 14.62
CA LEU A 681 -26.01 0.51 13.58
C LEU A 681 -26.57 1.50 12.57
N ARG A 682 -25.85 2.59 12.28
CA ARG A 682 -26.08 3.46 11.14
C ARG A 682 -25.34 2.90 9.94
N ILE A 683 -26.03 2.82 8.81
CA ILE A 683 -25.48 2.39 7.53
C ILE A 683 -25.39 3.62 6.63
N VAL A 684 -24.16 3.97 6.25
CA VAL A 684 -23.89 5.12 5.39
C VAL A 684 -23.36 4.61 4.06
N ALA A 685 -24.01 5.04 2.99
CA ALA A 685 -23.63 4.69 1.63
C ALA A 685 -22.81 5.79 0.98
N VAL A 686 -21.87 5.37 0.13
CA VAL A 686 -20.95 6.23 -0.60
C VAL A 686 -21.29 6.16 -2.09
N PRO A 687 -21.98 7.19 -2.64
CA PRO A 687 -22.30 7.20 -4.05
C PRO A 687 -21.05 7.45 -4.90
N PRO A 688 -21.08 7.08 -6.19
CA PRO A 688 -20.01 7.37 -7.10
C PRO A 688 -19.67 8.86 -7.18
N LYS A 689 -18.39 9.18 -7.25
CA LYS A 689 -17.93 10.54 -7.51
C LYS A 689 -18.00 10.85 -9.00
N VAL A 690 -19.14 11.38 -9.43
CA VAL A 690 -19.43 11.70 -10.85
C VAL A 690 -18.88 13.05 -11.30
N GLN A 691 -18.14 13.74 -10.42
CA GLN A 691 -17.55 15.05 -10.70
C GLN A 691 -16.26 14.86 -11.51
N PRO A 692 -16.05 15.62 -12.60
CA PRO A 692 -14.85 15.48 -13.43
C PRO A 692 -13.55 15.99 -12.76
N HIS A 693 -13.62 16.73 -11.67
CA HIS A 693 -12.46 17.16 -10.91
C HIS A 693 -12.38 16.45 -9.56
N MET A 694 -11.23 15.85 -9.22
CA MET A 694 -11.06 15.09 -8.00
C MET A 694 -11.30 15.92 -6.73
N ASN A 695 -10.80 17.14 -6.70
CA ASN A 695 -10.73 17.99 -5.51
C ASN A 695 -11.77 19.11 -5.48
N GLN A 696 -12.65 19.23 -6.49
CA GLN A 696 -13.61 20.33 -6.56
C GLN A 696 -14.95 19.90 -7.18
N PRO A 697 -16.09 20.43 -6.68
CA PRO A 697 -16.14 21.19 -5.43
C PRO A 697 -15.83 20.31 -4.23
N CYS A 698 -15.21 20.90 -3.19
CA CYS A 698 -15.11 20.23 -1.89
C CYS A 698 -16.49 20.26 -1.22
N ILE A 699 -17.07 19.11 -0.96
CA ILE A 699 -18.43 18.97 -0.41
C ILE A 699 -18.44 18.58 1.08
N GLY A 700 -17.28 18.24 1.62
CA GLY A 700 -17.06 17.86 3.02
C GLY A 700 -15.72 18.35 3.51
N VAL A 701 -15.10 17.61 4.42
CA VAL A 701 -13.78 17.92 4.99
C VAL A 701 -12.63 17.41 4.11
N SER A 702 -12.86 16.36 3.34
CA SER A 702 -11.93 15.83 2.36
C SER A 702 -12.21 16.38 0.97
N ALA A 703 -11.15 16.80 0.29
CA ALA A 703 -11.26 17.24 -1.11
C ALA A 703 -11.58 16.08 -2.07
N GLU A 704 -11.26 14.84 -1.69
CA GLU A 704 -11.48 13.63 -2.49
C GLU A 704 -12.81 12.93 -2.20
N ASP A 705 -13.62 13.47 -1.30
CA ASP A 705 -14.85 12.82 -0.84
C ASP A 705 -15.87 12.61 -1.98
N PRO A 706 -16.37 11.39 -2.22
CA PRO A 706 -17.36 11.12 -3.26
C PRO A 706 -18.80 11.51 -2.89
N GLY A 707 -19.03 11.93 -1.67
CA GLY A 707 -20.35 12.20 -1.13
C GLY A 707 -20.83 11.08 -0.21
N LYS A 708 -21.99 11.29 0.42
CA LYS A 708 -22.58 10.32 1.36
C LYS A 708 -24.09 10.50 1.47
N TYR A 709 -24.75 9.36 1.78
CA TYR A 709 -26.14 9.37 2.21
C TYR A 709 -26.39 8.28 3.26
N VAL A 710 -27.24 8.57 4.23
CA VAL A 710 -27.60 7.63 5.28
C VAL A 710 -28.72 6.72 4.76
N LEU A 711 -28.39 5.43 4.53
CA LEU A 711 -29.41 4.42 4.19
C LEU A 711 -30.44 4.28 5.29
N GLY A 712 -30.02 4.35 6.54
CA GLY A 712 -30.86 4.26 7.73
C GLY A 712 -30.09 3.67 8.91
N THR A 713 -30.85 3.36 9.97
CA THR A 713 -30.34 2.65 11.14
C THR A 713 -31.09 1.36 11.37
N VAL A 714 -30.42 0.38 12.00
CA VAL A 714 -31.02 -0.89 12.40
C VAL A 714 -30.75 -1.15 13.87
N PRO A 715 -31.70 -1.78 14.61
CA PRO A 715 -31.51 -2.10 16.02
C PRO A 715 -30.45 -3.18 16.20
N VAL A 716 -29.72 -3.10 17.31
CA VAL A 716 -28.85 -4.16 17.80
C VAL A 716 -29.59 -4.97 18.84
N ALA A 717 -29.69 -6.28 18.63
CA ALA A 717 -30.37 -7.20 19.53
C ALA A 717 -29.60 -7.38 20.87
N SER A 718 -30.26 -8.00 21.86
CA SER A 718 -29.69 -8.15 23.20
C SER A 718 -28.39 -8.96 23.26
N ASP A 719 -28.19 -9.85 22.30
CA ASP A 719 -26.96 -10.63 22.15
C ASP A 719 -25.84 -9.89 21.36
N GLY A 720 -26.11 -8.68 20.92
CA GLY A 720 -25.21 -7.87 20.09
C GLY A 720 -25.35 -8.09 18.58
N SER A 721 -26.26 -8.97 18.15
CA SER A 721 -26.47 -9.26 16.74
C SER A 721 -27.32 -8.19 16.04
N ALA A 722 -27.10 -8.01 14.72
CA ALA A 722 -27.91 -7.19 13.83
C ALA A 722 -28.10 -7.90 12.49
N TYR A 723 -29.27 -7.76 11.87
CA TYR A 723 -29.58 -8.34 10.57
C TYR A 723 -30.42 -7.36 9.75
N VAL A 724 -29.94 -7.05 8.53
CA VAL A 724 -30.57 -6.06 7.65
C VAL A 724 -30.40 -6.42 6.18
N ARG A 725 -31.35 -6.02 5.36
CA ARG A 725 -31.27 -6.06 3.90
C ARG A 725 -31.00 -4.67 3.34
N ILE A 726 -30.05 -4.57 2.40
CA ILE A 726 -29.63 -3.32 1.76
C ILE A 726 -29.55 -3.47 0.23
N PRO A 727 -29.53 -2.34 -0.51
CA PRO A 727 -29.28 -2.34 -1.94
C PRO A 727 -27.92 -3.01 -2.27
N SER A 728 -27.87 -3.83 -3.33
CA SER A 728 -26.64 -4.46 -3.80
C SER A 728 -25.79 -3.51 -4.63
N GLY A 729 -24.50 -3.79 -4.72
CA GLY A 729 -23.55 -3.02 -5.55
C GLY A 729 -23.32 -1.58 -5.08
N VAL A 730 -23.67 -1.26 -3.84
CA VAL A 730 -23.49 0.05 -3.22
C VAL A 730 -22.46 -0.07 -2.10
N PRO A 731 -21.33 0.66 -2.18
CA PRO A 731 -20.35 0.70 -1.09
C PRO A 731 -20.95 1.34 0.17
N VAL A 732 -20.79 0.69 1.30
CA VAL A 732 -21.30 1.14 2.60
C VAL A 732 -20.24 1.03 3.68
N PHE A 733 -20.39 1.84 4.73
CA PHE A 733 -19.70 1.68 6.01
C PHE A 733 -20.68 1.79 7.18
N PHE A 734 -20.25 1.32 8.35
CA PHE A 734 -21.08 1.23 9.53
C PHE A 734 -20.60 2.15 10.65
N GLN A 735 -21.57 2.62 11.45
CA GLN A 735 -21.31 3.30 12.71
C GLN A 735 -22.12 2.63 13.83
N ALA A 736 -21.42 2.21 14.89
CA ALA A 736 -22.05 1.72 16.11
C ALA A 736 -22.53 2.92 16.95
N LEU A 737 -23.83 3.01 17.24
CA LEU A 737 -24.45 4.17 17.89
C LEU A 737 -24.90 3.82 19.31
N ASP A 738 -24.75 4.79 20.23
CA ASP A 738 -25.33 4.74 21.56
C ASP A 738 -26.83 5.13 21.58
N ASP A 739 -27.39 5.31 22.78
CA ASP A 739 -28.76 5.74 22.99
C ASP A 739 -29.09 7.16 22.53
N LYS A 740 -28.06 8.02 22.43
CA LYS A 740 -28.14 9.40 21.91
C LYS A 740 -27.88 9.49 20.41
N GLY A 741 -27.66 8.37 19.73
CA GLY A 741 -27.34 8.31 18.31
C GLY A 741 -25.89 8.74 17.97
N MET A 742 -25.01 8.91 18.99
CA MET A 742 -23.61 9.25 18.79
C MET A 742 -22.79 8.01 18.41
N SER A 743 -21.86 8.18 17.47
CA SER A 743 -20.97 7.11 17.07
C SER A 743 -19.98 6.75 18.18
N LEU A 744 -19.95 5.45 18.53
CA LEU A 744 -18.94 4.82 19.38
C LEU A 744 -17.76 4.34 18.56
N GLN A 745 -18.01 3.90 17.32
CA GLN A 745 -17.01 3.43 16.37
C GLN A 745 -17.51 3.68 14.96
N THR A 746 -16.63 4.15 14.08
CA THR A 746 -16.87 4.31 12.64
C THR A 746 -15.95 3.40 11.86
N MET A 747 -16.50 2.61 10.94
CA MET A 747 -15.73 1.81 9.99
C MET A 747 -15.03 2.76 9.00
N ARG A 748 -13.71 2.62 8.83
CA ARG A 748 -12.90 3.48 7.96
C ARG A 748 -12.65 2.90 6.58
N SER A 749 -12.99 1.64 6.36
CA SER A 749 -13.02 1.01 5.04
C SER A 749 -14.48 0.85 4.57
N LEU A 750 -14.65 0.39 3.36
CA LEU A 750 -15.94 0.15 2.75
C LEU A 750 -16.16 -1.35 2.52
N THR A 751 -17.41 -1.77 2.52
CA THR A 751 -17.87 -3.08 2.05
C THR A 751 -19.11 -2.91 1.18
N TYR A 752 -19.58 -3.99 0.60
CA TYR A 752 -20.83 -4.04 -0.19
C TYR A 752 -21.42 -5.46 -0.14
N VAL A 753 -22.64 -5.61 -0.62
CA VAL A 753 -23.23 -6.90 -0.96
C VAL A 753 -23.54 -6.95 -2.44
N LEU A 754 -23.53 -8.14 -3.02
CA LEU A 754 -24.00 -8.41 -4.37
C LEU A 754 -25.40 -9.01 -4.36
N PRO A 755 -26.14 -9.06 -5.51
CA PRO A 755 -27.52 -9.52 -5.52
C PRO A 755 -27.68 -10.93 -4.96
N GLY A 756 -28.55 -11.08 -3.95
CA GLY A 756 -28.81 -12.34 -3.26
C GLY A 756 -27.76 -12.76 -2.23
N GLN A 757 -26.64 -12.07 -2.13
CA GLN A 757 -25.58 -12.40 -1.17
C GLN A 757 -26.02 -12.15 0.28
N THR A 758 -25.57 -13.03 1.19
CA THR A 758 -25.56 -12.77 2.63
C THR A 758 -24.14 -12.57 3.12
N LEU A 759 -23.77 -11.34 3.47
CA LEU A 759 -22.48 -11.03 4.08
C LEU A 759 -22.59 -11.08 5.61
N SER A 760 -21.75 -11.90 6.24
CA SER A 760 -21.68 -12.01 7.71
C SER A 760 -20.40 -11.41 8.25
N CYS A 761 -20.51 -10.49 9.21
CA CYS A 761 -19.42 -9.94 9.99
C CYS A 761 -19.45 -10.52 11.40
N VAL A 762 -18.29 -10.91 11.95
CA VAL A 762 -18.20 -11.43 13.33
C VAL A 762 -18.45 -10.30 14.33
N GLY A 763 -17.91 -9.10 14.07
CA GLY A 763 -18.07 -7.94 14.92
C GLY A 763 -17.72 -6.62 14.19
N CYS A 764 -17.62 -5.54 14.97
CA CYS A 764 -17.24 -4.22 14.42
C CYS A 764 -15.74 -4.10 14.06
N HIS A 765 -14.88 -4.85 14.73
CA HIS A 765 -13.45 -4.87 14.47
C HIS A 765 -12.79 -6.11 15.10
N GLU A 766 -13.10 -7.27 14.53
CA GLU A 766 -12.55 -8.52 15.02
C GLU A 766 -11.09 -8.73 14.62
N PRO A 767 -10.27 -9.32 15.50
CA PRO A 767 -8.95 -9.83 15.12
C PRO A 767 -9.11 -11.04 14.20
N ARG A 768 -8.36 -11.06 13.10
CA ARG A 768 -8.46 -12.13 12.07
C ARG A 768 -7.50 -13.28 12.30
N ASP A 769 -6.66 -13.17 13.30
CA ASP A 769 -5.74 -14.20 13.79
C ASP A 769 -6.39 -15.15 14.80
N GLN A 770 -7.66 -14.92 15.16
CA GLN A 770 -8.43 -15.71 16.11
C GLN A 770 -9.62 -16.39 15.43
N ALA A 771 -9.92 -17.61 15.86
CA ALA A 771 -11.14 -18.27 15.42
C ALA A 771 -12.37 -17.51 15.94
N PRO A 772 -13.43 -17.33 15.11
CA PRO A 772 -14.67 -16.75 15.57
C PRO A 772 -15.24 -17.54 16.76
N PRO A 773 -15.91 -16.87 17.72
CA PRO A 773 -16.56 -17.59 18.79
C PRO A 773 -17.60 -18.56 18.22
N THR A 774 -17.83 -19.67 18.92
CA THR A 774 -18.79 -20.70 18.49
C THR A 774 -20.14 -20.08 18.14
N ALA A 775 -20.60 -20.33 16.93
CA ALA A 775 -21.85 -19.77 16.42
C ALA A 775 -23.05 -20.15 17.36
N ARG A 776 -23.70 -19.14 17.90
CA ARG A 776 -24.97 -19.27 18.58
C ARG A 776 -26.10 -18.92 17.60
N ALA A 777 -27.28 -19.42 17.82
CA ALA A 777 -28.44 -18.99 17.05
C ALA A 777 -28.74 -17.52 17.37
N LEU A 778 -28.33 -16.61 16.47
CA LEU A 778 -28.41 -15.16 16.66
C LEU A 778 -29.87 -14.70 16.84
N VAL A 779 -30.09 -13.79 17.78
CA VAL A 779 -31.42 -13.23 18.05
C VAL A 779 -31.94 -12.49 16.81
N ALA A 780 -31.10 -11.67 16.17
CA ALA A 780 -31.51 -10.93 14.99
C ALA A 780 -31.92 -11.85 13.82
N MET A 781 -31.23 -12.97 13.60
CA MET A 781 -31.59 -13.91 12.52
C MET A 781 -32.92 -14.62 12.76
N ARG A 782 -33.32 -14.85 14.04
CA ARG A 782 -34.63 -15.44 14.35
C ARG A 782 -35.80 -14.49 14.08
N GLN A 783 -35.53 -13.20 14.10
CA GLN A 783 -36.52 -12.15 13.84
C GLN A 783 -36.64 -11.82 12.33
N GLY A 784 -35.67 -12.25 11.53
CA GLY A 784 -35.55 -11.86 10.12
C GLY A 784 -34.89 -10.49 9.94
N PRO A 785 -34.65 -10.05 8.67
CA PRO A 785 -34.00 -8.77 8.40
C PRO A 785 -34.89 -7.62 8.89
N SER A 786 -34.26 -6.73 9.68
CA SER A 786 -34.92 -5.50 10.14
C SER A 786 -35.08 -4.54 8.98
N LYS A 787 -36.19 -3.81 8.94
CA LYS A 787 -36.30 -2.63 8.08
C LYS A 787 -35.34 -1.53 8.57
N LEU A 788 -34.92 -0.67 7.66
CA LEU A 788 -34.08 0.49 7.96
C LEU A 788 -34.95 1.60 8.54
N THR A 789 -34.72 2.03 9.77
CA THR A 789 -35.28 3.26 10.31
C THR A 789 -34.66 4.44 9.57
N ARG A 790 -35.48 5.30 8.98
CA ARG A 790 -35.02 6.44 8.18
C ARG A 790 -34.19 7.41 9.03
N GLY A 791 -33.12 7.93 8.47
CA GLY A 791 -32.38 9.04 9.07
C GLY A 791 -33.19 10.35 9.00
N PRO A 792 -32.75 11.40 9.72
CA PRO A 792 -33.36 12.70 9.69
C PRO A 792 -33.49 13.26 8.26
N GLU A 793 -34.46 14.15 8.05
CA GLU A 793 -34.62 14.83 6.77
C GLU A 793 -33.32 15.58 6.39
N GLY A 794 -32.89 15.46 5.15
CA GLY A 794 -31.61 15.99 4.66
C GLY A 794 -30.41 15.07 4.88
N SER A 795 -30.60 13.81 5.31
CA SER A 795 -29.54 12.81 5.42
C SER A 795 -29.45 11.86 4.22
N TRP A 796 -30.45 11.90 3.29
CA TRP A 796 -30.43 11.11 2.05
C TRP A 796 -30.79 11.97 0.83
N PRO A 797 -29.81 12.46 0.04
CA PRO A 797 -28.38 12.60 0.39
C PRO A 797 -28.15 13.61 1.50
N LEU A 798 -26.92 13.67 2.03
CA LEU A 798 -26.60 14.68 3.04
C LEU A 798 -26.78 16.08 2.46
N ARG A 799 -27.50 16.93 3.20
CA ARG A 799 -27.79 18.31 2.84
C ARG A 799 -27.76 19.17 4.09
N PHE A 800 -26.69 19.96 4.28
CA PHE A 800 -26.58 20.85 5.45
C PHE A 800 -27.77 21.80 5.58
N ASP A 801 -28.25 22.36 4.48
CA ASP A 801 -29.38 23.27 4.44
C ASP A 801 -30.73 22.64 4.81
N LYS A 802 -30.84 21.31 4.70
CA LYS A 802 -32.02 20.54 5.11
C LYS A 802 -31.85 19.81 6.44
N LEU A 803 -30.64 19.43 6.78
CA LEU A 803 -30.34 18.63 7.97
C LEU A 803 -30.05 19.53 9.18
N VAL A 804 -29.15 20.51 9.03
CA VAL A 804 -28.62 21.34 10.13
C VAL A 804 -29.26 22.73 10.17
N GLN A 805 -29.41 23.38 9.03
CA GLN A 805 -29.92 24.76 8.98
C GLN A 805 -31.31 24.94 9.67
N PRO A 806 -32.29 24.01 9.57
CA PRO A 806 -33.53 24.12 10.29
C PRO A 806 -33.36 24.16 11.83
N VAL A 807 -32.38 23.44 12.37
CA VAL A 807 -32.04 23.48 13.81
C VAL A 807 -31.48 24.86 14.19
N LEU A 808 -30.55 25.37 13.35
CA LEU A 808 -29.99 26.71 13.57
C LEU A 808 -31.05 27.80 13.51
N ASN A 809 -31.97 27.74 12.56
CA ASN A 809 -33.05 28.67 12.38
C ASN A 809 -34.01 28.72 13.58
N ARG A 810 -34.28 27.55 14.19
CA ARG A 810 -35.13 27.46 15.38
C ARG A 810 -34.47 27.96 16.66
N SER A 811 -33.17 27.78 16.79
CA SER A 811 -32.50 27.84 18.10
C SER A 811 -31.33 28.83 18.18
N CYS A 812 -30.81 29.34 17.06
CA CYS A 812 -29.53 30.04 17.03
C CYS A 812 -29.61 31.40 16.29
N THR A 813 -30.36 31.47 15.17
CA THR A 813 -30.29 32.64 14.27
C THR A 813 -30.90 33.91 14.84
N ASP A 814 -31.72 33.85 15.91
CA ASP A 814 -32.21 35.04 16.58
C ASP A 814 -31.06 35.91 17.14
N CYS A 815 -30.01 35.27 17.63
CA CYS A 815 -28.81 35.95 18.13
C CYS A 815 -27.68 35.96 17.09
N HIS A 816 -27.52 34.88 16.36
CA HIS A 816 -26.44 34.66 15.40
C HIS A 816 -26.83 35.07 13.97
N ASN A 817 -27.15 36.36 13.78
CA ASN A 817 -27.45 36.96 12.48
C ASN A 817 -26.79 38.34 12.39
N PRO A 818 -26.52 38.89 11.20
CA PRO A 818 -25.83 40.18 11.01
C PRO A 818 -26.54 41.38 11.66
N GLY A 819 -27.87 41.28 11.94
CA GLY A 819 -28.67 42.29 12.61
C GLY A 819 -28.90 42.06 14.10
N GLY A 820 -28.28 41.02 14.67
CA GLY A 820 -28.47 40.65 16.08
C GLY A 820 -27.98 41.72 17.07
N ALA A 821 -28.70 41.84 18.20
CA ALA A 821 -28.36 42.81 19.24
C ALA A 821 -27.01 42.55 19.93
N ASP A 822 -26.57 41.33 20.06
CA ASP A 822 -25.25 40.97 20.55
C ASP A 822 -24.22 40.99 19.43
N VAL A 823 -23.31 41.97 19.50
CA VAL A 823 -22.26 42.18 18.48
C VAL A 823 -21.32 40.96 18.33
N LYS A 824 -21.09 40.19 19.41
CA LYS A 824 -20.25 38.99 19.32
C LYS A 824 -21.00 37.87 18.62
N ALA A 825 -22.26 37.62 18.97
CA ALA A 825 -23.10 36.63 18.32
C ALA A 825 -23.34 36.98 16.85
N ALA A 826 -23.59 38.25 16.51
CA ALA A 826 -23.80 38.72 15.15
C ALA A 826 -22.58 38.52 14.22
N ARG A 827 -21.36 38.51 14.76
CA ARG A 827 -20.13 38.18 13.98
C ARG A 827 -20.03 36.71 13.64
N PHE A 828 -20.68 35.84 14.38
CA PHE A 828 -20.75 34.38 14.10
C PHE A 828 -22.09 34.08 13.45
N ASP A 829 -22.25 34.57 12.23
CA ASP A 829 -23.50 34.49 11.45
C ASP A 829 -23.81 33.00 11.11
N LEU A 830 -24.94 32.52 11.61
CA LEU A 830 -25.49 31.19 11.35
C LEU A 830 -26.66 31.16 10.36
N THR A 831 -26.82 32.27 9.60
CA THR A 831 -27.83 32.35 8.55
C THR A 831 -27.32 31.91 7.18
N GLY A 832 -28.14 31.22 6.41
CA GLY A 832 -27.90 30.83 5.02
C GLY A 832 -26.51 30.25 4.77
N PRO A 833 -25.82 30.71 3.69
CA PRO A 833 -24.56 30.05 3.26
C PRO A 833 -23.38 30.30 4.21
N ASN A 834 -23.50 31.24 5.18
CA ASN A 834 -22.43 31.52 6.15
C ASN A 834 -22.37 30.48 7.27
N ALA A 835 -23.53 29.87 7.60
CA ALA A 835 -23.67 28.94 8.70
C ALA A 835 -22.67 27.76 8.62
N TYR A 836 -22.62 27.08 7.49
CA TYR A 836 -21.70 25.96 7.28
C TYR A 836 -20.23 26.38 7.52
N ARG A 837 -19.80 27.44 6.85
CA ARG A 837 -18.42 27.94 6.96
C ARG A 837 -18.04 28.30 8.40
N ASN A 838 -18.95 28.97 9.10
CA ASN A 838 -18.72 29.42 10.47
C ASN A 838 -18.72 28.27 11.46
N LEU A 839 -19.59 27.25 11.31
CA LEU A 839 -19.55 26.04 12.12
C LEU A 839 -18.28 25.22 11.88
N MET A 840 -17.82 25.10 10.64
CA MET A 840 -16.57 24.38 10.34
C MET A 840 -15.34 25.12 10.88
N ALA A 841 -15.38 26.45 10.99
CA ALA A 841 -14.33 27.26 11.59
C ALA A 841 -14.37 27.32 13.14
N PHE A 842 -15.48 26.89 13.76
CA PHE A 842 -15.66 26.92 15.21
C PHE A 842 -14.62 26.07 15.94
N GLY A 843 -14.20 26.54 17.14
CA GLY A 843 -13.28 25.79 18.01
C GLY A 843 -11.90 25.51 17.38
N ASP A 844 -11.45 26.38 16.48
CA ASP A 844 -10.22 26.25 15.71
C ASP A 844 -10.28 25.05 14.77
N LYS A 845 -11.34 24.98 13.96
CA LYS A 845 -11.65 23.90 13.00
C LYS A 845 -11.77 22.51 13.65
N ASP A 846 -12.39 22.47 14.80
CA ASP A 846 -12.50 21.29 15.62
C ASP A 846 -13.13 20.09 14.88
N ILE A 847 -14.29 20.33 14.23
CA ILE A 847 -15.01 19.27 13.49
C ILE A 847 -14.16 18.75 12.32
N GLU A 848 -13.50 19.65 11.56
CA GLU A 848 -12.63 19.27 10.45
C GLU A 848 -11.50 18.32 10.90
N ARG A 849 -10.80 18.68 11.99
CA ARG A 849 -9.71 17.86 12.54
C ARG A 849 -10.19 16.52 13.08
N LEU A 850 -11.33 16.49 13.76
CA LEU A 850 -11.88 15.24 14.29
C LEU A 850 -12.34 14.29 13.18
N ALA A 851 -12.85 14.83 12.07
CA ALA A 851 -13.38 14.03 10.99
C ALA A 851 -12.30 13.46 10.06
N PHE A 852 -11.30 14.28 9.67
CA PHE A 852 -10.35 13.92 8.60
C PHE A 852 -8.94 13.57 9.07
N GLU A 853 -8.38 14.28 10.06
CA GLU A 853 -6.99 14.03 10.50
C GLU A 853 -6.76 12.66 11.12
N LYS A 854 -7.83 11.93 11.46
CA LYS A 854 -7.77 10.56 12.00
C LYS A 854 -7.99 9.53 10.89
N ASP A 855 -6.93 9.03 10.33
CA ASP A 855 -6.98 7.89 9.41
C ASP A 855 -7.52 6.61 10.08
N LYS A 856 -7.46 6.57 11.41
CA LYS A 856 -7.91 5.46 12.24
C LYS A 856 -9.01 5.90 13.20
N SER A 857 -10.16 5.20 13.19
CA SER A 857 -11.17 5.34 14.22
C SER A 857 -10.76 4.64 15.51
N GLU A 858 -10.95 5.33 16.62
CA GLU A 858 -10.77 4.78 17.97
C GLU A 858 -12.10 4.68 18.69
N VAL A 859 -12.26 3.62 19.48
CA VAL A 859 -13.52 3.38 20.24
C VAL A 859 -13.80 4.55 21.18
N GLY A 860 -15.02 5.07 21.13
CA GLY A 860 -15.46 6.19 21.96
C GLY A 860 -15.01 7.57 21.48
N GLN A 861 -14.32 7.64 20.33
CA GLN A 861 -13.75 8.87 19.77
C GLN A 861 -14.55 9.41 18.56
N GLY A 862 -15.86 9.23 18.54
CA GLY A 862 -16.74 9.78 17.50
C GLY A 862 -16.67 11.31 17.42
N VAL A 863 -16.86 11.87 16.23
CA VAL A 863 -16.73 13.33 15.97
C VAL A 863 -17.72 14.13 16.84
N ALA A 864 -19.00 13.75 16.84
CA ALA A 864 -20.00 14.40 17.65
C ALA A 864 -19.67 14.34 19.15
N ARG A 865 -19.17 13.20 19.62
CA ARG A 865 -18.83 12.96 21.03
C ARG A 865 -17.68 13.85 21.53
N GLN A 866 -16.74 14.19 20.66
CA GLN A 866 -15.58 15.02 20.99
C GLN A 866 -15.75 16.50 20.60
N SER A 867 -16.80 16.83 19.85
CA SER A 867 -17.01 18.17 19.32
C SER A 867 -17.20 19.21 20.44
N LYS A 868 -16.38 20.26 20.39
CA LYS A 868 -16.56 21.43 21.27
C LYS A 868 -17.91 22.11 21.06
N LEU A 869 -18.45 22.04 19.84
CA LEU A 869 -19.75 22.60 19.53
C LEU A 869 -20.85 21.84 20.29
N LEU A 870 -20.85 20.52 20.23
CA LEU A 870 -21.88 19.73 20.91
C LEU A 870 -21.71 19.79 22.43
N ALA A 871 -20.48 19.81 22.93
CA ALA A 871 -20.19 20.01 24.35
C ALA A 871 -20.76 21.35 24.86
N LEU A 872 -20.57 22.43 24.09
CA LEU A 872 -21.14 23.75 24.42
C LEU A 872 -22.67 23.73 24.45
N LEU A 873 -23.32 23.05 23.52
CA LEU A 873 -24.79 22.97 23.43
C LEU A 873 -25.42 22.02 24.46
N GLN A 874 -24.67 21.11 25.04
CA GLN A 874 -25.11 20.16 26.07
C GLN A 874 -24.67 20.55 27.49
N ASP A 875 -23.92 21.63 27.68
CA ASP A 875 -23.51 22.14 29.00
C ASP A 875 -24.76 22.46 29.84
N ASP A 876 -24.76 22.05 31.10
CA ASP A 876 -25.85 22.33 32.06
C ASP A 876 -26.10 23.84 32.26
N ALA A 877 -25.04 24.65 32.19
CA ALA A 877 -25.16 26.09 32.20
C ALA A 877 -25.84 26.64 30.94
N GLY A 878 -25.79 25.85 29.84
CA GLY A 878 -26.35 26.18 28.54
C GLY A 878 -25.74 27.40 27.87
N HIS A 879 -25.71 27.38 26.53
CA HIS A 879 -25.35 28.54 25.72
C HIS A 879 -26.57 29.48 25.66
N ASN A 880 -26.56 30.54 26.47
CA ASN A 880 -27.67 31.49 26.56
C ASN A 880 -29.06 30.86 26.76
N ALA A 881 -29.17 29.83 27.59
CA ALA A 881 -30.39 29.06 27.87
C ALA A 881 -30.96 28.32 26.67
N VAL A 882 -30.22 28.19 25.55
CA VAL A 882 -30.64 27.38 24.41
C VAL A 882 -30.62 25.91 24.83
N ARG A 883 -31.72 25.21 24.52
CA ARG A 883 -31.83 23.73 24.66
C ARG A 883 -32.36 23.15 23.35
N LEU A 884 -31.59 22.25 22.80
CA LEU A 884 -32.02 21.50 21.61
C LEU A 884 -32.97 20.37 22.01
N ASP A 885 -33.99 20.18 21.23
CA ASP A 885 -34.86 18.98 21.30
C ASP A 885 -34.10 17.74 20.78
N GLU A 886 -34.69 16.57 20.95
CA GLU A 886 -34.08 15.31 20.49
C GLU A 886 -33.83 15.31 18.98
N ASP A 887 -34.79 15.85 18.16
CA ASP A 887 -34.62 16.01 16.70
C ASP A 887 -33.40 16.88 16.36
N GLY A 888 -33.26 18.01 17.07
CA GLY A 888 -32.10 18.91 16.85
C GLY A 888 -30.77 18.27 17.18
N ILE A 889 -30.70 17.49 18.26
CA ILE A 889 -29.50 16.75 18.64
C ILE A 889 -29.20 15.65 17.60
N GLU A 890 -30.20 14.84 17.22
CA GLU A 890 -30.03 13.77 16.23
C GLU A 890 -29.51 14.30 14.88
N ARG A 891 -30.05 15.43 14.41
CA ARG A 891 -29.64 16.09 13.18
C ARG A 891 -28.17 16.53 13.24
N LEU A 892 -27.77 17.22 14.31
CA LEU A 892 -26.39 17.68 14.49
C LEU A 892 -25.41 16.51 14.65
N VAL A 893 -25.74 15.51 15.45
CA VAL A 893 -24.94 14.30 15.67
C VAL A 893 -24.78 13.53 14.36
N THR A 894 -25.88 13.35 13.60
CA THR A 894 -25.82 12.68 12.29
C THR A 894 -24.90 13.42 11.34
N TRP A 895 -24.99 14.74 11.26
CA TRP A 895 -24.13 15.56 10.40
C TRP A 895 -22.65 15.46 10.80
N MET A 896 -22.34 15.64 12.09
CA MET A 896 -20.94 15.58 12.56
C MET A 896 -20.32 14.19 12.34
N ASP A 897 -21.01 13.14 12.72
CA ASP A 897 -20.49 11.77 12.63
C ASP A 897 -20.43 11.23 11.18
N THR A 898 -21.13 11.87 10.23
CA THR A 898 -21.04 11.58 8.80
C THR A 898 -20.12 12.55 8.05
N TYR A 899 -19.05 12.98 8.70
CA TYR A 899 -17.97 13.81 8.16
C TYR A 899 -18.35 15.26 7.83
N ALA A 900 -19.37 15.78 8.45
CA ALA A 900 -19.79 17.19 8.38
C ALA A 900 -19.92 17.75 6.95
N HIS A 901 -20.52 16.99 6.05
CA HIS A 901 -20.71 17.40 4.66
C HIS A 901 -21.59 18.64 4.53
N SER A 902 -21.23 19.54 3.61
CA SER A 902 -22.12 20.62 3.16
C SER A 902 -23.25 20.05 2.28
N GLN A 903 -22.89 19.05 1.45
CA GLN A 903 -23.82 18.29 0.61
C GLN A 903 -23.22 16.90 0.34
N GLY A 904 -24.07 15.91 0.08
CA GLY A 904 -23.67 14.55 -0.19
C GLY A 904 -23.72 14.17 -1.68
N HIS A 905 -23.75 15.15 -2.57
CA HIS A 905 -23.86 14.99 -4.03
C HIS A 905 -23.14 16.13 -4.74
N PHE A 906 -22.83 15.97 -6.03
CA PHE A 906 -22.08 16.92 -6.84
C PHE A 906 -22.94 17.71 -7.83
N SER A 907 -24.18 17.30 -8.07
CA SER A 907 -25.10 17.97 -8.99
C SER A 907 -26.56 17.72 -8.61
N LEU A 908 -27.45 18.58 -9.07
CA LEU A 908 -28.90 18.38 -8.91
C LEU A 908 -29.38 17.08 -9.59
N ALA A 909 -28.77 16.69 -10.70
CA ALA A 909 -29.08 15.43 -11.37
C ALA A 909 -28.73 14.22 -10.49
N GLN A 910 -27.56 14.22 -9.83
CA GLN A 910 -27.20 13.18 -8.90
C GLN A 910 -28.09 13.19 -7.65
N GLU A 911 -28.47 14.35 -7.12
CA GLU A 911 -29.44 14.44 -6.02
C GLU A 911 -30.76 13.77 -6.41
N GLN A 912 -31.29 14.08 -7.60
CA GLN A 912 -32.53 13.46 -8.09
C GLN A 912 -32.39 11.95 -8.26
N GLN A 913 -31.23 11.46 -8.75
CA GLN A 913 -30.97 10.02 -8.84
C GLN A 913 -30.96 9.35 -7.47
N LEU A 914 -30.33 9.97 -6.47
CA LEU A 914 -30.29 9.45 -5.10
C LEU A 914 -31.67 9.46 -4.42
N LEU A 915 -32.50 10.48 -4.71
CA LEU A 915 -33.91 10.52 -4.24
C LEU A 915 -34.74 9.42 -4.92
N ALA A 916 -34.60 9.24 -6.24
CA ALA A 916 -35.27 8.15 -6.97
C ALA A 916 -34.83 6.77 -6.45
N LEU A 917 -33.55 6.61 -6.10
CA LEU A 917 -33.04 5.40 -5.46
C LEU A 917 -33.72 5.14 -4.10
N ARG A 918 -33.93 6.18 -3.30
CA ARG A 918 -34.67 6.09 -2.04
C ARG A 918 -36.11 5.60 -2.25
N ASP A 919 -36.80 6.09 -3.26
CA ASP A 919 -38.16 5.68 -3.60
C ASP A 919 -38.19 4.22 -4.08
N GLN A 920 -37.24 3.82 -4.90
CA GLN A 920 -37.08 2.44 -5.39
C GLN A 920 -36.92 1.44 -4.23
N TYR A 921 -36.15 1.80 -3.19
CA TYR A 921 -35.86 0.96 -2.04
C TYR A 921 -36.77 1.28 -0.83
N SER A 922 -37.91 1.97 -1.06
CA SER A 922 -38.85 2.34 0.01
C SER A 922 -39.35 1.14 0.82
N HIS A 923 -39.47 -0.03 0.16
CA HIS A 923 -39.91 -1.28 0.83
C HIS A 923 -38.91 -1.81 1.89
N LEU A 924 -37.61 -1.41 1.81
CA LEU A 924 -36.57 -1.71 2.80
C LEU A 924 -36.64 -0.74 4.00
N LEU A 925 -37.35 0.38 3.88
CA LEU A 925 -37.44 1.43 4.89
C LEU A 925 -38.71 1.22 5.75
N GLU A 926 -38.61 1.64 7.01
CA GLU A 926 -39.79 1.80 7.85
C GLU A 926 -40.72 2.90 7.30
N GLU A 927 -42.03 2.74 7.45
CA GLU A 927 -43.04 3.72 7.03
C GLU A 927 -42.89 5.05 7.77
#